data_ad4f68c81d3f38cca1dcfb300478fa69
#
_entry.id   ad4f68c81d3f38cca1dcfb300478fa69
#
_cell.length_a   1.000
_cell.length_b   1.000
_cell.length_c   1.000
_cell.angle_alpha   90.00
_cell.angle_beta   90.00
_cell.angle_gamma   90.00
#
_symmetry.space_group_name_H-M   'P 1'
#
loop_
_entity.id
_entity.type
_entity.pdbx_description
1 polymer ?
#
loop_
_entity_poly.entity_id
_entity_poly.type
_entity_poly.pdbx_seq_one_letter_code
_entity_poly.pdbx_strand_id
1 'polypeptide(L)'
;MSSYRDGSKTNIDKVKNNLKQPNMYKLLLFTLMTIVCLGGFAQKNAVLVEAESFANKGGWVVDQQFMDVMGSPFLMAHGMGIPVKDAETTVKFPAKGKYRMFVRTRNWAARWTDQDAPGKFQVLVDGKAVAPVFGTESSEWAWQDGGTIDVSKTTATVALKDLTGFNGRCDVILFSSDPNYTPPFDDSQLAELRRKLNPATVNVKDGGKFDFVVIGGGMAGTCAAISAARLGLKVALVQDRPVLGGNNSSEVRVHLGGRINLEPYPNLGNLVNEIGPSKEGNARPYENYEDDKKMQAVRNEKNLSLFLNFHANKVNMKNDRIESVQATNTETGEKLSFSAPLFADCTGDATIGVLAGAKFMTGRENSKEFGESTAPEEADDLTMGSSVQWFAEDKAQAVPFPDIKWALAWDEGKAEHLTRGDWNWETGMGLDQVAEFERIRDYGLLVVYSNWSFLKNHSSGKAKFEKQQLKWVAYIAGKRESKRLVGDYILRESDLIDHKVYPDGTAPTSWTIDLHYPDPKNTKLFPGKEFKSIAVHKPIIPYPIPFRCLYSQNVPNLMMAGRNISVSHVALGTVRVMRTTGMMGEVVGMAASVCKKHNTDPRGVYANHFNDLKQLMLKGTGNPGLPKIQNYNMGSTLPAKKQ
;
A
#
# COMPACT_ATOMS: atom_id res chain seq x y z
N MET A 1 25.68 53.04 9.37
CA MET A 1 26.43 53.82 8.39
C MET A 1 26.07 53.23 7.03
N SER A 2 25.09 53.84 6.36
CA SER A 2 25.12 54.89 5.31
C SER A 2 25.75 54.32 4.03
N SER A 3 25.18 54.36 2.86
CA SER A 3 24.26 55.31 2.17
C SER A 3 23.85 54.71 0.81
N TYR A 4 22.63 54.72 0.41
CA TYR A 4 21.92 55.60 -0.55
C TYR A 4 22.65 56.02 -1.83
N ARG A 5 22.01 55.72 -3.01
CA ARG A 5 21.62 56.60 -4.14
C ARG A 5 21.14 55.69 -5.29
N ASP A 6 19.95 55.78 -5.74
CA ASP A 6 19.04 56.72 -6.42
C ASP A 6 19.48 57.21 -7.80
N GLY A 7 18.60 56.99 -8.78
CA GLY A 7 18.28 57.91 -9.85
C GLY A 7 18.76 57.64 -11.25
N SER A 8 17.92 57.32 -12.18
CA SER A 8 17.43 58.32 -13.14
C SER A 8 16.54 57.73 -14.24
N LYS A 9 15.43 58.42 -14.44
CA LYS A 9 14.53 58.30 -15.59
C LYS A 9 15.17 58.95 -16.83
N THR A 10 14.95 58.40 -18.00
CA THR A 10 14.88 59.19 -19.24
C THR A 10 13.78 58.63 -20.16
N ASN A 11 12.83 59.52 -20.44
CA ASN A 11 11.86 59.49 -21.53
C ASN A 11 12.55 59.70 -22.88
N ILE A 12 12.14 59.00 -23.94
CA ILE A 12 12.13 59.56 -25.31
C ILE A 12 10.89 59.04 -26.05
N ASP A 13 10.18 60.03 -26.61
CA ASP A 13 8.94 59.95 -27.37
C ASP A 13 9.08 59.42 -28.80
N LYS A 14 7.97 58.81 -29.21
CA LYS A 14 7.32 58.81 -30.54
C LYS A 14 8.16 58.71 -31.81
N VAL A 15 7.99 57.58 -32.52
CA VAL A 15 7.78 57.60 -33.97
C VAL A 15 6.70 56.59 -34.35
N LYS A 16 5.60 57.11 -34.92
CA LYS A 16 4.54 56.33 -35.60
C LYS A 16 5.07 55.93 -36.97
N ASN A 17 4.98 54.62 -37.27
CA ASN A 17 4.89 54.20 -38.66
C ASN A 17 3.91 53.01 -38.80
N ASN A 18 2.89 53.25 -39.61
CA ASN A 18 1.87 52.30 -40.03
C ASN A 18 2.49 51.21 -40.92
N LEU A 19 2.44 49.98 -40.44
CA LEU A 19 2.53 48.80 -41.31
C LEU A 19 1.38 47.85 -40.95
N LYS A 20 0.53 47.60 -41.94
CA LYS A 20 -0.61 46.68 -41.89
C LYS A 20 -0.10 45.27 -41.53
N GLN A 21 -0.49 44.73 -40.41
CA GLN A 21 -0.29 43.31 -40.06
C GLN A 21 -1.33 42.44 -40.79
N PRO A 22 -0.91 41.36 -41.46
CA PRO A 22 -1.85 40.38 -41.99
C PRO A 22 -2.38 39.50 -40.87
N ASN A 23 -3.64 39.16 -40.97
CA ASN A 23 -4.47 38.39 -40.05
C ASN A 23 -3.83 37.08 -39.54
N MET A 24 -3.05 37.14 -38.48
CA MET A 24 -2.45 35.98 -37.80
C MET A 24 -3.49 35.13 -37.02
N TYR A 25 -4.63 35.74 -36.71
CA TYR A 25 -5.76 35.00 -36.04
C TYR A 25 -6.44 33.98 -36.93
N LYS A 26 -6.44 34.13 -38.25
CA LYS A 26 -7.02 33.12 -39.16
C LYS A 26 -6.10 31.90 -39.35
N LEU A 27 -4.79 32.04 -39.21
CA LEU A 27 -3.85 30.93 -39.31
C LEU A 27 -3.81 30.10 -38.01
N LEU A 28 -3.95 30.76 -36.82
CA LEU A 28 -4.03 30.06 -35.55
C LEU A 28 -5.36 29.29 -35.37
N LEU A 29 -6.48 29.82 -35.89
CA LEU A 29 -7.75 29.10 -35.85
C LEU A 29 -7.77 27.87 -36.78
N PHE A 30 -7.08 27.94 -37.95
CA PHE A 30 -7.00 26.78 -38.84
C PHE A 30 -6.07 25.69 -38.30
N THR A 31 -4.98 26.04 -37.59
CA THR A 31 -4.06 25.08 -36.96
C THR A 31 -4.70 24.47 -35.69
N LEU A 32 -5.47 25.24 -34.93
CA LEU A 32 -6.21 24.72 -33.76
C LEU A 32 -7.40 23.83 -34.18
N MET A 33 -8.06 24.13 -35.30
CA MET A 33 -9.17 23.35 -35.81
C MET A 33 -8.72 22.02 -36.45
N THR A 34 -7.51 21.97 -37.04
CA THR A 34 -6.93 20.72 -37.56
C THR A 34 -6.42 19.80 -36.45
N ILE A 35 -5.93 20.33 -35.31
CA ILE A 35 -5.50 19.52 -34.16
C ILE A 35 -6.71 18.93 -33.41
N VAL A 36 -7.83 19.67 -33.33
CA VAL A 36 -9.08 19.16 -32.73
C VAL A 36 -9.77 18.10 -33.61
N CYS A 37 -9.63 18.18 -34.94
CA CYS A 37 -10.20 17.16 -35.84
C CYS A 37 -9.37 15.85 -35.88
N LEU A 38 -8.06 15.90 -35.68
CA LEU A 38 -7.22 14.69 -35.62
C LEU A 38 -7.44 13.89 -34.31
N GLY A 39 -7.75 14.56 -33.19
CA GLY A 39 -8.10 13.86 -31.94
C GLY A 39 -9.43 13.10 -31.96
N GLY A 40 -10.38 13.50 -32.81
CA GLY A 40 -11.70 12.87 -32.92
C GLY A 40 -11.73 11.58 -33.76
N PHE A 41 -10.81 11.42 -34.71
CA PHE A 41 -10.75 10.23 -35.57
C PHE A 41 -10.02 9.05 -34.93
N ALA A 42 -9.01 9.29 -34.07
CA ALA A 42 -8.27 8.25 -33.37
C ALA A 42 -9.14 7.47 -32.36
N GLN A 43 -10.20 8.08 -31.86
CA GLN A 43 -11.04 7.53 -30.78
C GLN A 43 -11.99 6.40 -31.25
N LYS A 44 -12.37 6.34 -32.53
CA LYS A 44 -13.24 5.29 -33.08
C LYS A 44 -12.52 3.97 -33.41
N ASN A 45 -11.19 3.97 -33.38
CA ASN A 45 -10.36 2.93 -33.97
C ASN A 45 -9.41 2.25 -32.96
N ALA A 46 -9.55 2.53 -31.67
CA ALA A 46 -8.71 1.94 -30.62
C ALA A 46 -9.54 1.16 -29.60
N VAL A 47 -8.95 0.08 -29.06
CA VAL A 47 -9.51 -0.74 -27.98
C VAL A 47 -8.48 -0.82 -26.87
N LEU A 48 -8.87 -0.46 -25.67
CA LEU A 48 -8.05 -0.54 -24.46
C LEU A 48 -8.56 -1.67 -23.59
N VAL A 49 -7.66 -2.54 -23.14
CA VAL A 49 -7.98 -3.70 -22.31
C VAL A 49 -7.11 -3.66 -21.06
N GLU A 50 -7.69 -3.26 -19.95
CA GLU A 50 -7.02 -3.28 -18.64
C GLU A 50 -6.81 -4.74 -18.22
N ALA A 51 -5.59 -5.11 -17.86
CA ALA A 51 -5.25 -6.51 -17.58
C ALA A 51 -5.94 -7.02 -16.33
N GLU A 52 -6.06 -6.19 -15.28
CA GLU A 52 -6.76 -6.54 -14.04
C GLU A 52 -8.24 -6.85 -14.23
N SER A 53 -8.85 -6.36 -15.34
CA SER A 53 -10.25 -6.61 -15.67
C SER A 53 -10.50 -7.93 -16.41
N PHE A 54 -9.47 -8.74 -16.65
CA PHE A 54 -9.62 -10.03 -17.33
C PHE A 54 -10.64 -10.91 -16.61
N ALA A 55 -11.56 -11.50 -17.37
CA ALA A 55 -12.65 -12.31 -16.84
C ALA A 55 -12.17 -13.57 -16.11
N ASN A 56 -11.11 -14.20 -16.63
CA ASN A 56 -10.41 -15.30 -15.99
C ASN A 56 -8.95 -14.90 -15.81
N LYS A 57 -8.51 -14.75 -14.58
CA LYS A 57 -7.12 -14.38 -14.25
C LYS A 57 -6.15 -15.59 -14.24
N GLY A 58 -6.66 -16.81 -14.40
CA GLY A 58 -5.86 -18.02 -14.38
C GLY A 58 -5.06 -18.16 -13.08
N GLY A 59 -3.71 -18.11 -13.22
CA GLY A 59 -2.80 -18.08 -12.09
C GLY A 59 -2.15 -16.71 -11.84
N TRP A 60 -2.57 -15.66 -12.57
CA TRP A 60 -2.09 -14.30 -12.38
C TRP A 60 -2.81 -13.63 -11.20
N VAL A 61 -2.08 -12.83 -10.45
CA VAL A 61 -2.61 -12.05 -9.32
C VAL A 61 -2.80 -10.59 -9.71
N VAL A 62 -3.79 -9.93 -9.12
CA VAL A 62 -3.94 -8.47 -9.21
C VAL A 62 -3.02 -7.82 -8.20
N ASP A 63 -2.12 -6.96 -8.68
CA ASP A 63 -1.22 -6.18 -7.82
C ASP A 63 -1.66 -4.71 -7.81
N GLN A 64 -2.24 -4.29 -6.71
CA GLN A 64 -2.82 -2.95 -6.52
C GLN A 64 -1.96 -2.05 -5.61
N GLN A 65 -0.79 -2.53 -5.15
CA GLN A 65 0.00 -1.84 -4.13
C GLN A 65 0.54 -0.48 -4.56
N PHE A 66 0.57 -0.20 -5.86
CA PHE A 66 1.22 0.98 -6.44
C PHE A 66 0.25 1.93 -7.13
N MET A 67 -1.05 1.79 -6.87
CA MET A 67 -2.09 2.62 -7.49
C MET A 67 -1.94 4.12 -7.17
N ASP A 68 -1.35 4.46 -6.02
CA ASP A 68 -1.06 5.87 -5.66
C ASP A 68 -0.06 6.53 -6.63
N VAL A 69 0.78 5.73 -7.30
CA VAL A 69 1.78 6.19 -8.28
C VAL A 69 1.33 5.90 -9.71
N MET A 70 0.88 4.67 -10.00
CA MET A 70 0.53 4.23 -11.35
C MET A 70 -0.88 4.63 -11.80
N GLY A 71 -1.80 4.87 -10.85
CA GLY A 71 -3.20 5.16 -11.12
C GLY A 71 -4.06 3.94 -11.47
N SER A 72 -3.47 2.76 -11.62
CA SER A 72 -4.13 1.47 -11.88
C SER A 72 -3.37 0.31 -11.23
N PRO A 73 -4.02 -0.83 -10.96
CA PRO A 73 -3.34 -2.08 -10.68
C PRO A 73 -2.83 -2.72 -11.98
N PHE A 74 -2.20 -3.89 -11.87
CA PHE A 74 -1.77 -4.71 -12.99
C PHE A 74 -1.90 -6.20 -12.69
N LEU A 75 -1.87 -7.06 -13.69
CA LEU A 75 -1.72 -8.51 -13.53
C LEU A 75 -0.25 -8.89 -13.43
N MET A 76 0.05 -9.79 -12.49
CA MET A 76 1.39 -10.31 -12.25
C MET A 76 1.41 -11.85 -12.20
N ALA A 77 2.29 -12.49 -12.98
CA ALA A 77 2.51 -13.94 -13.01
C ALA A 77 3.41 -14.37 -11.86
N HIS A 78 2.84 -14.62 -10.68
CA HIS A 78 3.59 -14.92 -9.45
C HIS A 78 3.72 -16.44 -9.21
N GLY A 79 4.53 -17.11 -10.01
CA GLY A 79 4.68 -18.56 -10.02
C GLY A 79 5.95 -19.10 -9.34
N MET A 80 6.82 -18.23 -8.80
CA MET A 80 8.05 -18.62 -8.09
C MET A 80 8.96 -19.56 -8.92
N GLY A 81 9.12 -19.27 -10.22
CA GLY A 81 9.90 -20.05 -11.16
C GLY A 81 9.13 -21.17 -11.86
N ILE A 82 7.84 -21.27 -11.65
CA ILE A 82 6.94 -22.19 -12.36
C ILE A 82 5.88 -21.35 -13.08
N PRO A 83 5.78 -21.45 -14.43
CA PRO A 83 4.76 -20.72 -15.17
C PRO A 83 3.34 -20.96 -14.62
N VAL A 84 2.61 -19.88 -14.46
CA VAL A 84 1.22 -19.91 -13.98
C VAL A 84 0.24 -20.17 -15.12
N LYS A 85 -1.01 -20.52 -14.79
CA LYS A 85 -2.08 -20.69 -15.80
C LYS A 85 -2.38 -19.36 -16.48
N ASP A 86 -2.70 -19.42 -17.76
CA ASP A 86 -3.00 -18.26 -18.60
C ASP A 86 -4.18 -17.45 -18.03
N ALA A 87 -4.03 -16.13 -18.06
CA ALA A 87 -5.15 -15.22 -17.85
C ALA A 87 -5.84 -14.95 -19.20
N GLU A 88 -7.17 -14.89 -19.22
CA GLU A 88 -7.95 -14.82 -20.47
C GLU A 88 -9.18 -13.92 -20.36
N THR A 89 -9.45 -13.18 -21.42
CA THR A 89 -10.68 -12.39 -21.57
C THR A 89 -11.16 -12.32 -23.02
N THR A 90 -12.43 -11.98 -23.23
CA THR A 90 -13.00 -11.73 -24.56
C THR A 90 -13.03 -10.23 -24.84
N VAL A 91 -12.36 -9.82 -25.90
CA VAL A 91 -12.27 -8.42 -26.35
C VAL A 91 -13.20 -8.18 -27.53
N LYS A 92 -13.96 -7.08 -27.49
CA LYS A 92 -14.80 -6.61 -28.58
C LYS A 92 -14.07 -5.55 -29.40
N PHE A 93 -13.97 -5.78 -30.69
CA PHE A 93 -13.38 -4.85 -31.64
C PHE A 93 -14.47 -4.11 -32.42
N PRO A 94 -14.29 -2.82 -32.77
CA PRO A 94 -15.27 -2.06 -33.52
C PRO A 94 -15.51 -2.60 -34.93
N ALA A 95 -14.47 -3.20 -35.55
CA ALA A 95 -14.56 -3.82 -36.88
C ALA A 95 -13.55 -4.99 -36.97
N LYS A 96 -13.74 -5.85 -37.99
CA LYS A 96 -12.71 -6.79 -38.44
C LYS A 96 -11.58 -6.03 -39.13
N GLY A 97 -10.36 -6.58 -39.12
CA GLY A 97 -9.23 -5.98 -39.81
C GLY A 97 -7.92 -6.10 -39.07
N LYS A 98 -6.94 -5.36 -39.52
CA LYS A 98 -5.61 -5.31 -38.92
C LYS A 98 -5.57 -4.28 -37.80
N TYR A 99 -4.96 -4.67 -36.69
CA TYR A 99 -4.72 -3.80 -35.53
C TYR A 99 -3.28 -3.88 -35.11
N ARG A 100 -2.65 -2.72 -34.89
CA ARG A 100 -1.40 -2.67 -34.13
C ARG A 100 -1.71 -2.90 -32.66
N MET A 101 -0.88 -3.70 -32.02
CA MET A 101 -1.00 -4.04 -30.61
C MET A 101 0.18 -3.46 -29.83
N PHE A 102 -0.08 -2.91 -28.66
CA PHE A 102 0.93 -2.42 -27.72
C PHE A 102 0.59 -2.97 -26.32
N VAL A 103 1.61 -3.38 -25.58
CA VAL A 103 1.48 -3.90 -24.22
C VAL A 103 2.28 -3.02 -23.27
N ARG A 104 1.64 -2.45 -22.27
CA ARG A 104 2.34 -1.71 -21.21
C ARG A 104 2.83 -2.69 -20.16
N THR A 105 4.14 -2.80 -20.06
CA THR A 105 4.86 -3.76 -19.23
C THR A 105 6.24 -3.23 -18.83
N ARG A 106 7.01 -4.00 -18.07
CA ARG A 106 8.39 -3.67 -17.69
C ARG A 106 9.22 -4.92 -17.43
N ASN A 107 10.54 -4.81 -17.60
CA ASN A 107 11.51 -5.74 -17.03
C ASN A 107 11.80 -5.31 -15.58
N TRP A 108 11.12 -5.91 -14.62
CA TRP A 108 11.15 -5.47 -13.23
C TRP A 108 12.53 -5.61 -12.55
N ALA A 109 13.44 -6.45 -13.07
CA ALA A 109 14.79 -6.61 -12.55
C ALA A 109 15.86 -5.75 -13.25
N ALA A 110 15.55 -5.09 -14.37
CA ALA A 110 16.52 -4.38 -15.19
C ALA A 110 17.23 -3.21 -14.47
N ARG A 111 16.69 -2.73 -13.36
CA ARG A 111 17.34 -1.73 -12.50
C ARG A 111 18.60 -2.26 -11.80
N TRP A 112 18.69 -3.57 -11.59
CA TRP A 112 19.75 -4.21 -10.79
C TRP A 112 20.64 -5.15 -11.60
N THR A 113 20.19 -5.57 -12.77
CA THR A 113 20.89 -6.50 -13.66
C THR A 113 20.60 -6.18 -15.13
N ASP A 114 21.61 -6.29 -15.96
CA ASP A 114 21.54 -6.20 -17.43
C ASP A 114 21.44 -7.57 -18.10
N GLN A 115 21.39 -8.63 -17.30
CA GLN A 115 21.27 -9.99 -17.78
C GLN A 115 19.84 -10.28 -18.27
N ASP A 116 19.49 -11.52 -18.40
CA ASP A 116 18.17 -11.96 -18.85
C ASP A 116 17.00 -11.40 -18.04
N ALA A 117 15.84 -11.17 -18.67
CA ALA A 117 14.64 -10.68 -17.99
C ALA A 117 13.91 -11.81 -17.25
N PRO A 118 13.50 -11.59 -15.97
CA PRO A 118 12.79 -12.62 -15.21
C PRO A 118 11.33 -12.83 -15.67
N GLY A 119 10.60 -11.77 -15.94
CA GLY A 119 9.15 -11.77 -16.09
C GLY A 119 8.67 -11.87 -17.53
N LYS A 120 9.11 -12.87 -18.27
CA LYS A 120 8.75 -13.08 -19.68
C LYS A 120 7.35 -13.66 -19.84
N PHE A 121 6.57 -13.08 -20.75
CA PHE A 121 5.26 -13.61 -21.11
C PHE A 121 4.92 -13.34 -22.59
N GLN A 122 3.89 -14.00 -23.10
CA GLN A 122 3.34 -13.80 -24.44
C GLN A 122 1.88 -13.34 -24.34
N VAL A 123 1.44 -12.58 -25.34
CA VAL A 123 0.02 -12.32 -25.58
C VAL A 123 -0.47 -13.30 -26.67
N LEU A 124 -1.59 -13.95 -26.42
CA LEU A 124 -2.26 -14.81 -27.39
C LEU A 124 -3.54 -14.10 -27.86
N VAL A 125 -3.82 -14.18 -29.17
CA VAL A 125 -5.07 -13.74 -29.76
C VAL A 125 -5.71 -14.91 -30.48
N ASP A 126 -6.93 -15.31 -30.09
CA ASP A 126 -7.61 -16.52 -30.54
C ASP A 126 -6.71 -17.77 -30.49
N GLY A 127 -5.96 -17.91 -29.37
CA GLY A 127 -5.06 -19.01 -29.10
C GLY A 127 -3.72 -18.97 -29.84
N LYS A 128 -3.48 -17.95 -30.69
CA LYS A 128 -2.22 -17.79 -31.42
C LYS A 128 -1.33 -16.78 -30.71
N ALA A 129 -0.11 -17.18 -30.34
CA ALA A 129 0.87 -16.28 -29.77
C ALA A 129 1.29 -15.22 -30.80
N VAL A 130 1.32 -13.94 -30.39
CA VAL A 130 1.98 -12.90 -31.15
C VAL A 130 3.49 -13.06 -31.07
N ALA A 131 4.22 -12.58 -32.08
CA ALA A 131 5.65 -12.86 -32.20
C ALA A 131 6.52 -12.33 -31.03
N PRO A 132 6.33 -11.11 -30.48
CA PRO A 132 7.16 -10.62 -29.39
C PRO A 132 6.95 -11.35 -28.08
N VAL A 133 8.03 -11.43 -27.29
CA VAL A 133 8.00 -11.77 -25.86
C VAL A 133 8.02 -10.46 -25.09
N PHE A 134 7.09 -10.33 -24.16
CA PHE A 134 6.89 -9.12 -23.35
C PHE A 134 7.58 -9.23 -21.97
N GLY A 135 7.76 -8.07 -21.31
CA GLY A 135 8.39 -7.98 -19.99
C GLY A 135 9.93 -8.03 -20.07
N THR A 136 10.52 -7.73 -21.21
CA THR A 136 11.94 -7.92 -21.50
C THR A 136 12.74 -6.62 -21.67
N GLU A 137 12.08 -5.48 -21.81
CA GLU A 137 12.74 -4.23 -22.17
C GLU A 137 12.94 -3.33 -20.94
N SER A 138 12.36 -2.17 -20.90
CA SER A 138 12.57 -1.09 -19.93
C SER A 138 12.46 -1.52 -18.45
N SER A 139 13.31 -0.91 -17.60
CA SER A 139 13.15 -0.95 -16.14
C SER A 139 11.95 -0.17 -15.63
N GLU A 140 11.41 0.74 -16.45
CA GLU A 140 10.22 1.52 -16.15
C GLU A 140 9.02 0.99 -16.94
N TRP A 141 7.81 1.33 -16.48
CA TRP A 141 6.59 0.99 -17.20
C TRP A 141 6.59 1.65 -18.58
N ALA A 142 6.62 0.85 -19.63
CA ALA A 142 6.70 1.31 -21.01
C ALA A 142 5.85 0.45 -21.95
N TRP A 143 5.50 1.00 -23.10
CA TRP A 143 4.81 0.27 -24.14
C TRP A 143 5.82 -0.53 -24.97
N GLN A 144 5.61 -1.86 -25.01
CA GLN A 144 6.28 -2.75 -25.98
C GLN A 144 5.37 -2.95 -27.20
N ASP A 145 5.94 -2.82 -28.39
CA ASP A 145 5.21 -3.04 -29.66
C ASP A 145 4.97 -4.53 -29.88
N GLY A 146 3.70 -4.91 -29.92
CA GLY A 146 3.25 -6.27 -30.20
C GLY A 146 3.09 -6.58 -31.70
N GLY A 147 3.42 -5.62 -32.57
CA GLY A 147 3.24 -5.75 -34.03
C GLY A 147 1.79 -5.63 -34.47
N THR A 148 1.48 -6.23 -35.63
CA THR A 148 0.15 -6.21 -36.22
C THR A 148 -0.53 -7.56 -36.08
N ILE A 149 -1.74 -7.57 -35.57
CA ILE A 149 -2.62 -8.74 -35.51
C ILE A 149 -3.76 -8.64 -36.52
N ASP A 150 -4.29 -9.77 -36.94
CA ASP A 150 -5.45 -9.84 -37.85
C ASP A 150 -6.68 -10.33 -37.07
N VAL A 151 -7.68 -9.47 -36.93
CA VAL A 151 -8.92 -9.74 -36.22
C VAL A 151 -9.98 -10.15 -37.22
N SER A 152 -10.24 -11.44 -37.32
CA SER A 152 -11.17 -12.04 -38.31
C SER A 152 -12.66 -11.91 -37.92
N LYS A 153 -12.95 -11.68 -36.64
CA LYS A 153 -14.28 -11.48 -36.06
C LYS A 153 -14.30 -10.21 -35.22
N THR A 154 -15.47 -9.63 -34.95
CA THR A 154 -15.61 -8.47 -34.04
C THR A 154 -15.41 -8.81 -32.56
N THR A 155 -15.11 -10.06 -32.22
CA THR A 155 -14.72 -10.52 -30.91
C THR A 155 -13.52 -11.45 -31.06
N ALA A 156 -12.55 -11.33 -30.18
CA ALA A 156 -11.41 -12.24 -30.09
C ALA A 156 -11.12 -12.56 -28.62
N THR A 157 -10.61 -13.76 -28.38
CA THR A 157 -10.04 -14.10 -27.08
C THR A 157 -8.63 -13.54 -26.99
N VAL A 158 -8.32 -12.80 -25.91
CA VAL A 158 -6.98 -12.32 -25.58
C VAL A 158 -6.53 -13.01 -24.31
N ALA A 159 -5.34 -13.61 -24.34
CA ALA A 159 -4.76 -14.29 -23.18
C ALA A 159 -3.33 -13.83 -22.91
N LEU A 160 -2.94 -13.87 -21.63
CA LEU A 160 -1.57 -13.67 -21.15
C LEU A 160 -1.00 -15.03 -20.76
N LYS A 161 0.04 -15.46 -21.45
CA LYS A 161 0.73 -16.73 -21.20
C LYS A 161 2.06 -16.45 -20.51
N ASP A 162 2.17 -16.88 -19.26
CA ASP A 162 3.43 -16.81 -18.51
C ASP A 162 4.45 -17.83 -19.05
N LEU A 163 5.71 -17.42 -19.16
CA LEU A 163 6.80 -18.27 -19.65
C LEU A 163 7.79 -18.67 -18.56
N THR A 164 7.79 -18.03 -17.40
CA THR A 164 8.88 -18.15 -16.43
C THR A 164 8.41 -18.36 -14.98
N GLY A 165 7.25 -17.88 -14.61
CA GLY A 165 6.78 -17.83 -13.22
C GLY A 165 7.48 -16.78 -12.36
N PHE A 166 8.25 -15.86 -12.97
CA PHE A 166 9.01 -14.85 -12.25
C PHE A 166 8.45 -13.44 -12.45
N ASN A 167 7.18 -13.25 -12.09
CA ASN A 167 6.53 -11.95 -11.96
C ASN A 167 6.44 -11.14 -13.26
N GLY A 168 6.15 -11.79 -14.39
CA GLY A 168 5.76 -11.11 -15.62
C GLY A 168 4.55 -10.20 -15.35
N ARG A 169 4.54 -8.97 -15.89
CA ARG A 169 3.58 -7.92 -15.54
C ARG A 169 2.93 -7.32 -16.76
N CYS A 170 1.61 -7.23 -16.75
CA CYS A 170 0.83 -6.56 -17.78
C CYS A 170 -0.10 -5.56 -17.10
N ASP A 171 0.05 -4.27 -17.41
CA ASP A 171 -0.86 -3.21 -16.97
C ASP A 171 -2.06 -3.14 -17.93
N VAL A 172 -1.80 -2.89 -19.20
CA VAL A 172 -2.84 -2.65 -20.18
C VAL A 172 -2.40 -3.06 -21.59
N ILE A 173 -3.35 -3.54 -22.39
CA ILE A 173 -3.13 -3.85 -23.82
C ILE A 173 -3.95 -2.86 -24.64
N LEU A 174 -3.30 -2.23 -25.62
CA LEU A 174 -3.90 -1.29 -26.54
C LEU A 174 -3.86 -1.84 -27.97
N PHE A 175 -5.01 -1.83 -28.64
CA PHE A 175 -5.15 -2.18 -30.04
C PHE A 175 -5.59 -0.95 -30.82
N SER A 176 -4.94 -0.66 -31.96
CA SER A 176 -5.33 0.44 -32.85
C SER A 176 -5.40 -0.02 -34.30
N SER A 177 -6.47 0.32 -34.99
CA SER A 177 -6.59 0.08 -36.43
C SER A 177 -5.83 1.12 -37.27
N ASP A 178 -5.28 2.18 -36.65
CA ASP A 178 -4.37 3.11 -37.28
C ASP A 178 -2.94 2.52 -37.29
N PRO A 179 -2.34 2.24 -38.45
CA PRO A 179 -0.99 1.67 -38.54
C PRO A 179 0.10 2.61 -38.02
N ASN A 180 -0.17 3.92 -37.95
CA ASN A 180 0.76 4.94 -37.48
C ASN A 180 0.50 5.38 -36.03
N TYR A 181 -0.38 4.67 -35.31
CA TYR A 181 -0.71 5.03 -33.93
C TYR A 181 0.51 4.97 -33.04
N THR A 182 0.66 6.00 -32.20
CA THR A 182 1.66 6.06 -31.13
C THR A 182 0.93 6.09 -29.79
N PRO A 183 1.19 5.13 -28.89
CA PRO A 183 0.58 5.12 -27.57
C PRO A 183 1.04 6.30 -26.71
N PRO A 184 0.28 6.66 -25.66
CA PRO A 184 0.61 7.77 -24.77
C PRO A 184 2.00 7.59 -24.14
N PHE A 185 2.77 8.68 -24.07
CA PHE A 185 4.12 8.64 -23.53
C PHE A 185 4.13 8.70 -21.99
N ASP A 186 3.23 9.46 -21.38
CA ASP A 186 3.19 9.68 -19.94
C ASP A 186 1.87 9.20 -19.30
N ASP A 187 1.89 9.09 -17.97
CA ASP A 187 0.76 8.57 -17.19
C ASP A 187 -0.46 9.50 -17.24
N SER A 188 -0.28 10.80 -17.42
CA SER A 188 -1.40 11.75 -17.55
C SER A 188 -2.15 11.57 -18.87
N GLN A 189 -1.43 11.37 -19.95
CA GLN A 189 -2.00 11.06 -21.27
C GLN A 189 -2.67 9.66 -21.26
N LEU A 190 -2.07 8.69 -20.56
CA LEU A 190 -2.68 7.37 -20.38
C LEU A 190 -3.98 7.44 -19.57
N ALA A 191 -4.01 8.22 -18.50
CA ALA A 191 -5.22 8.45 -17.72
C ALA A 191 -6.33 9.10 -18.56
N GLU A 192 -5.96 10.03 -19.47
CA GLU A 192 -6.90 10.63 -20.41
C GLU A 192 -7.41 9.61 -21.43
N LEU A 193 -6.53 8.75 -21.97
CA LEU A 193 -6.90 7.67 -22.88
C LEU A 193 -7.86 6.67 -22.22
N ARG A 194 -7.56 6.27 -20.98
CA ARG A 194 -8.43 5.42 -20.15
C ARG A 194 -9.82 6.02 -20.01
N ARG A 195 -9.92 7.32 -19.69
CA ARG A 195 -11.21 8.03 -19.61
C ARG A 195 -11.99 8.03 -20.92
N LYS A 196 -11.31 8.17 -22.04
CA LYS A 196 -11.93 8.22 -23.37
C LYS A 196 -12.43 6.86 -23.85
N LEU A 197 -11.64 5.80 -23.65
CA LEU A 197 -11.92 4.47 -24.17
C LEU A 197 -12.72 3.59 -23.21
N ASN A 198 -12.69 3.89 -21.92
CA ASN A 198 -13.45 3.16 -20.90
C ASN A 198 -14.34 4.12 -20.08
N PRO A 199 -15.43 4.64 -20.66
CA PRO A 199 -16.29 5.62 -20.00
C PRO A 199 -16.96 5.10 -18.73
N ALA A 200 -17.06 3.79 -18.54
CA ALA A 200 -17.57 3.20 -17.29
C ALA A 200 -16.70 3.54 -16.08
N THR A 201 -15.41 3.81 -16.27
CA THR A 201 -14.47 4.19 -15.22
C THR A 201 -14.45 5.70 -14.91
N VAL A 202 -15.22 6.50 -15.66
CA VAL A 202 -15.24 7.97 -15.50
C VAL A 202 -16.28 8.39 -14.45
N ASN A 203 -17.43 7.75 -14.43
CA ASN A 203 -18.56 8.15 -13.59
C ASN A 203 -18.35 7.63 -12.16
N VAL A 204 -18.30 8.57 -11.22
CA VAL A 204 -18.30 8.24 -9.79
C VAL A 204 -19.73 7.99 -9.35
N LYS A 205 -20.04 6.77 -8.94
CA LYS A 205 -21.36 6.42 -8.40
C LYS A 205 -21.44 6.78 -6.91
N ASP A 206 -22.64 6.95 -6.41
CA ASP A 206 -22.88 7.12 -4.98
C ASP A 206 -22.63 5.78 -4.25
N GLY A 207 -21.58 5.73 -3.43
CA GLY A 207 -21.25 4.60 -2.55
C GLY A 207 -22.06 4.59 -1.26
N GLY A 208 -22.78 5.67 -0.97
CA GLY A 208 -23.68 5.81 0.16
C GLY A 208 -23.28 6.88 1.19
N LYS A 209 -24.25 7.17 2.06
CA LYS A 209 -24.08 8.07 3.21
C LYS A 209 -24.03 7.27 4.49
N PHE A 210 -23.02 7.53 5.30
CA PHE A 210 -22.70 6.85 6.54
C PHE A 210 -22.58 7.84 7.70
N ASP A 211 -22.55 7.34 8.92
CA ASP A 211 -22.16 8.12 10.10
C ASP A 211 -20.63 8.18 10.22
N PHE A 212 -19.97 7.12 9.76
CA PHE A 212 -18.53 6.96 9.87
C PHE A 212 -17.97 6.14 8.70
N VAL A 213 -16.93 6.62 8.05
CA VAL A 213 -16.22 5.93 6.96
C VAL A 213 -14.81 5.60 7.41
N VAL A 214 -14.47 4.31 7.40
CA VAL A 214 -13.16 3.78 7.76
C VAL A 214 -12.44 3.32 6.50
N ILE A 215 -11.27 3.87 6.23
CA ILE A 215 -10.44 3.50 5.09
C ILE A 215 -9.25 2.68 5.55
N GLY A 216 -9.10 1.47 4.99
CA GLY A 216 -8.10 0.47 5.35
C GLY A 216 -8.64 -0.60 6.31
N GLY A 217 -8.72 -1.83 5.81
CA GLY A 217 -9.24 -3.02 6.54
C GLY A 217 -8.15 -3.83 7.24
N GLY A 218 -7.04 -3.20 7.68
CA GLY A 218 -6.08 -3.80 8.59
C GLY A 218 -6.69 -4.06 9.97
N MET A 219 -5.92 -4.61 10.92
CA MET A 219 -6.42 -4.85 12.29
C MET A 219 -7.03 -3.59 12.92
N ALA A 220 -6.41 -2.43 12.71
CA ALA A 220 -6.91 -1.15 13.21
C ALA A 220 -8.28 -0.80 12.64
N GLY A 221 -8.40 -0.75 11.30
CA GLY A 221 -9.66 -0.35 10.66
C GLY A 221 -10.79 -1.36 10.84
N THR A 222 -10.47 -2.66 10.85
CA THR A 222 -11.46 -3.71 11.15
C THR A 222 -12.03 -3.52 12.56
N CYS A 223 -11.17 -3.29 13.56
CA CYS A 223 -11.64 -3.02 14.93
C CYS A 223 -12.40 -1.69 15.03
N ALA A 224 -11.98 -0.63 14.32
CA ALA A 224 -12.68 0.66 14.33
C ALA A 224 -14.10 0.54 13.74
N ALA A 225 -14.22 -0.15 12.62
CA ALA A 225 -15.50 -0.34 11.95
C ALA A 225 -16.48 -1.18 12.78
N ILE A 226 -16.04 -2.33 13.33
CA ILE A 226 -16.85 -3.20 14.17
C ILE A 226 -17.26 -2.46 15.45
N SER A 227 -16.32 -1.80 16.13
CA SER A 227 -16.57 -1.05 17.35
C SER A 227 -17.65 0.03 17.14
N ALA A 228 -17.51 0.84 16.10
CA ALA A 228 -18.49 1.88 15.76
C ALA A 228 -19.88 1.28 15.40
N ALA A 229 -19.92 0.19 14.63
CA ALA A 229 -21.16 -0.46 14.23
C ALA A 229 -21.92 -1.06 15.45
N ARG A 230 -21.22 -1.69 16.40
CA ARG A 230 -21.79 -2.19 17.66
C ARG A 230 -22.35 -1.08 18.56
N LEU A 231 -21.82 0.13 18.41
CA LEU A 231 -22.33 1.32 19.12
C LEU A 231 -23.41 2.06 18.33
N GLY A 232 -23.95 1.46 17.27
CA GLY A 232 -25.14 1.94 16.55
C GLY A 232 -24.86 2.95 15.43
N LEU A 233 -23.61 3.12 15.00
CA LEU A 233 -23.29 3.92 13.84
C LEU A 233 -23.52 3.13 12.55
N LYS A 234 -23.97 3.80 11.48
CA LYS A 234 -23.92 3.27 10.13
C LYS A 234 -22.52 3.49 9.57
N VAL A 235 -21.79 2.39 9.33
CA VAL A 235 -20.35 2.41 9.01
C VAL A 235 -20.08 1.86 7.62
N ALA A 236 -19.16 2.50 6.87
CA ALA A 236 -18.50 1.90 5.72
C ALA A 236 -17.07 1.51 6.09
N LEU A 237 -16.67 0.27 5.79
CA LEU A 237 -15.28 -0.18 5.79
C LEU A 237 -14.83 -0.39 4.36
N VAL A 238 -13.86 0.42 3.91
CA VAL A 238 -13.32 0.39 2.54
C VAL A 238 -11.91 -0.19 2.59
N GLN A 239 -11.70 -1.27 1.85
CA GLN A 239 -10.44 -2.02 1.82
C GLN A 239 -10.01 -2.27 0.37
N ASP A 240 -8.75 -2.01 0.07
CA ASP A 240 -8.14 -2.13 -1.26
C ASP A 240 -7.79 -3.56 -1.69
N ARG A 241 -7.94 -4.54 -0.79
CA ARG A 241 -7.61 -5.95 -1.01
C ARG A 241 -8.81 -6.86 -0.73
N PRO A 242 -8.77 -8.12 -1.21
CA PRO A 242 -9.88 -9.07 -1.03
C PRO A 242 -10.00 -9.61 0.41
N VAL A 243 -8.98 -9.40 1.25
CA VAL A 243 -8.93 -9.92 2.63
C VAL A 243 -8.74 -8.80 3.66
N LEU A 244 -9.15 -9.05 4.91
CA LEU A 244 -8.99 -8.17 6.05
C LEU A 244 -7.77 -8.57 6.91
N GLY A 245 -7.33 -7.67 7.79
CA GLY A 245 -6.24 -7.92 8.73
C GLY A 245 -4.92 -7.20 8.39
N GLY A 246 -4.76 -6.69 7.18
CA GLY A 246 -3.55 -5.98 6.76
C GLY A 246 -2.33 -6.90 6.77
N ASN A 247 -1.29 -6.56 7.55
CA ASN A 247 -0.12 -7.43 7.69
C ASN A 247 -0.47 -8.77 8.35
N ASN A 248 -1.54 -8.85 9.18
CA ASN A 248 -2.07 -10.10 9.70
C ASN A 248 -3.14 -10.68 8.76
N SER A 249 -2.75 -11.00 7.55
CA SER A 249 -3.58 -11.65 6.54
C SER A 249 -2.79 -12.77 5.85
N SER A 250 -3.49 -13.61 5.11
CA SER A 250 -2.87 -14.65 4.26
C SER A 250 -1.97 -14.10 3.16
N GLU A 251 -2.10 -12.81 2.82
CA GLU A 251 -1.29 -12.17 1.78
C GLU A 251 0.08 -11.68 2.27
N VAL A 252 0.19 -11.25 3.55
CA VAL A 252 1.44 -10.69 4.11
C VAL A 252 2.07 -11.60 5.16
N ARG A 253 1.24 -12.31 5.93
CA ARG A 253 1.60 -13.40 6.85
C ARG A 253 2.51 -13.00 8.01
N VAL A 254 2.13 -11.90 8.71
CA VAL A 254 2.77 -11.47 9.96
C VAL A 254 1.86 -11.81 11.15
N HIS A 255 2.38 -12.44 12.19
CA HIS A 255 1.60 -12.74 13.39
C HIS A 255 1.33 -11.49 14.23
N LEU A 256 0.30 -11.53 15.07
CA LEU A 256 -0.02 -10.43 15.98
C LEU A 256 1.07 -10.29 17.06
N GLY A 257 1.48 -9.06 17.36
CA GLY A 257 2.40 -8.73 18.43
C GLY A 257 1.77 -7.80 19.46
N GLY A 258 2.30 -7.82 20.70
CA GLY A 258 1.84 -7.02 21.83
C GLY A 258 0.90 -7.78 22.77
N ARG A 259 0.34 -7.06 23.73
CA ARG A 259 -0.63 -7.58 24.74
C ARG A 259 -1.92 -6.81 24.62
N ILE A 260 -3.01 -7.45 25.02
CA ILE A 260 -4.36 -6.87 25.13
C ILE A 260 -4.85 -6.97 26.57
N ASN A 261 -5.97 -6.35 26.86
CA ASN A 261 -6.64 -6.43 28.17
C ASN A 261 -5.77 -5.93 29.32
N LEU A 262 -5.11 -4.81 29.12
CA LEU A 262 -4.21 -4.18 30.10
C LEU A 262 -4.92 -3.02 30.83
N GLU A 263 -4.46 -2.75 32.06
CA GLU A 263 -4.86 -1.53 32.76
C GLU A 263 -4.45 -0.29 31.96
N PRO A 264 -5.21 0.81 32.02
CA PRO A 264 -6.43 1.01 32.85
C PRO A 264 -7.74 0.51 32.22
N TYR A 265 -7.70 -0.16 31.07
CA TYR A 265 -8.89 -0.59 30.34
C TYR A 265 -8.86 -2.10 30.04
N PRO A 266 -9.13 -2.96 31.02
CA PRO A 266 -8.94 -4.41 30.89
C PRO A 266 -9.89 -5.08 29.88
N ASN A 267 -10.91 -4.37 29.39
CA ASN A 267 -11.81 -4.87 28.34
C ASN A 267 -11.45 -4.42 26.93
N LEU A 268 -10.50 -3.47 26.76
CA LEU A 268 -9.94 -3.17 25.45
C LEU A 268 -9.10 -4.36 24.95
N GLY A 269 -9.27 -4.68 23.68
CA GLY A 269 -8.61 -5.79 23.02
C GLY A 269 -9.44 -7.10 23.06
N ASN A 270 -10.58 -7.17 23.74
CA ASN A 270 -11.50 -8.31 23.58
C ASN A 270 -11.93 -8.44 22.12
N LEU A 271 -12.13 -7.33 21.40
CA LEU A 271 -12.43 -7.35 19.98
C LEU A 271 -11.24 -7.89 19.16
N VAL A 272 -10.01 -7.50 19.50
CA VAL A 272 -8.80 -8.06 18.88
C VAL A 272 -8.70 -9.57 19.10
N ASN A 273 -9.03 -10.05 20.32
CA ASN A 273 -9.09 -11.49 20.61
C ASN A 273 -10.17 -12.22 19.80
N GLU A 274 -11.31 -11.56 19.59
CA GLU A 274 -12.44 -12.10 18.83
C GLU A 274 -12.10 -12.32 17.36
N ILE A 275 -11.44 -11.34 16.71
CA ILE A 275 -11.15 -11.38 15.26
C ILE A 275 -9.76 -11.94 14.92
N GLY A 276 -8.84 -11.93 15.85
CA GLY A 276 -7.45 -12.35 15.61
C GLY A 276 -7.29 -13.87 15.55
N PRO A 277 -6.23 -14.35 14.87
CA PRO A 277 -5.96 -15.78 14.74
C PRO A 277 -5.49 -16.42 16.05
N SER A 278 -5.73 -17.73 16.17
CA SER A 278 -5.29 -18.55 17.30
C SER A 278 -3.84 -18.99 17.19
N LYS A 279 -3.26 -18.99 15.99
CA LYS A 279 -1.91 -19.50 15.69
C LYS A 279 -0.91 -18.38 15.50
N GLU A 280 0.33 -18.64 15.92
CA GLU A 280 1.46 -17.73 15.77
C GLU A 280 2.32 -18.01 14.54
N GLY A 281 3.27 -17.13 14.29
CA GLY A 281 4.39 -17.27 13.37
C GLY A 281 4.27 -16.40 12.13
N ASN A 282 5.43 -15.90 11.70
CA ASN A 282 5.59 -15.20 10.43
C ASN A 282 5.83 -16.21 9.31
N ALA A 283 5.46 -15.86 8.08
CA ALA A 283 5.64 -16.69 6.90
C ALA A 283 5.19 -18.16 7.13
N ARG A 284 3.98 -18.34 7.61
CA ARG A 284 3.34 -19.65 7.83
C ARG A 284 2.33 -19.96 6.72
N PRO A 285 1.79 -21.16 6.64
CA PRO A 285 0.64 -21.47 5.78
C PRO A 285 -0.51 -20.49 6.00
N TYR A 286 -1.29 -20.24 4.95
CA TYR A 286 -2.31 -19.18 4.95
C TYR A 286 -3.40 -19.38 6.01
N GLU A 287 -3.68 -20.63 6.37
CA GLU A 287 -4.68 -21.03 7.38
C GLU A 287 -4.34 -20.48 8.78
N ASN A 288 -3.06 -20.18 9.04
CA ASN A 288 -2.63 -19.62 10.32
C ASN A 288 -3.20 -18.21 10.58
N TYR A 289 -3.62 -17.51 9.53
CA TYR A 289 -4.06 -16.11 9.63
C TYR A 289 -5.59 -15.96 9.75
N GLU A 290 -6.34 -17.04 9.58
CA GLU A 290 -7.79 -17.11 9.81
C GLU A 290 -8.53 -15.92 9.20
N ASP A 291 -8.32 -15.61 7.90
CA ASP A 291 -8.92 -14.45 7.23
C ASP A 291 -10.44 -14.51 7.23
N ASP A 292 -11.04 -15.72 7.11
CA ASP A 292 -12.49 -15.92 7.15
C ASP A 292 -13.10 -15.48 8.49
N LYS A 293 -12.37 -15.66 9.59
CA LYS A 293 -12.81 -15.23 10.93
C LYS A 293 -13.01 -13.72 11.00
N LYS A 294 -12.04 -12.95 10.46
CA LYS A 294 -12.14 -11.49 10.37
C LYS A 294 -13.29 -11.06 9.45
N MET A 295 -13.41 -11.73 8.32
CA MET A 295 -14.46 -11.48 7.34
C MET A 295 -15.86 -11.73 7.90
N GLN A 296 -16.04 -12.84 8.59
CA GLN A 296 -17.32 -13.18 9.23
C GLN A 296 -17.67 -12.20 10.34
N ALA A 297 -16.70 -11.81 11.18
CA ALA A 297 -16.94 -10.81 12.23
C ALA A 297 -17.47 -9.50 11.65
N VAL A 298 -16.90 -9.01 10.54
CA VAL A 298 -17.37 -7.80 9.85
C VAL A 298 -18.76 -8.02 9.24
N ARG A 299 -18.99 -9.13 8.56
CA ARG A 299 -20.27 -9.43 7.87
C ARG A 299 -21.44 -9.65 8.83
N ASN A 300 -21.16 -10.04 10.06
CA ASN A 300 -22.18 -10.23 11.09
C ASN A 300 -22.70 -8.91 11.69
N GLU A 301 -21.98 -7.79 11.46
CA GLU A 301 -22.39 -6.48 11.98
C GLU A 301 -23.44 -5.84 11.07
N LYS A 302 -24.69 -5.72 11.55
CA LYS A 302 -25.84 -5.22 10.77
C LYS A 302 -25.66 -3.78 10.24
N ASN A 303 -24.93 -2.96 10.98
CA ASN A 303 -24.72 -1.54 10.67
C ASN A 303 -23.43 -1.29 9.90
N LEU A 304 -22.72 -2.33 9.43
CA LEU A 304 -21.45 -2.22 8.74
C LEU A 304 -21.58 -2.69 7.28
N SER A 305 -21.24 -1.81 6.35
CA SER A 305 -21.11 -2.11 4.93
C SER A 305 -19.64 -2.29 4.58
N LEU A 306 -19.28 -3.45 4.02
CA LEU A 306 -17.91 -3.79 3.63
C LEU A 306 -17.73 -3.64 2.12
N PHE A 307 -16.69 -2.90 1.73
CA PHE A 307 -16.28 -2.66 0.35
C PHE A 307 -14.84 -3.17 0.16
N LEU A 308 -14.71 -4.37 -0.40
CA LEU A 308 -13.42 -4.99 -0.72
C LEU A 308 -12.97 -4.64 -2.14
N ASN A 309 -11.65 -4.66 -2.36
CA ASN A 309 -11.04 -4.31 -3.64
C ASN A 309 -11.33 -2.86 -4.07
N PHE A 310 -11.49 -1.93 -3.12
CA PHE A 310 -11.66 -0.51 -3.38
C PHE A 310 -10.50 0.29 -2.82
N HIS A 311 -9.63 0.76 -3.69
CA HIS A 311 -8.50 1.62 -3.35
C HIS A 311 -8.96 3.08 -3.28
N ALA A 312 -8.83 3.71 -2.10
CA ALA A 312 -9.22 5.10 -1.89
C ALA A 312 -8.11 6.03 -2.42
N ASN A 313 -8.43 6.83 -3.43
CA ASN A 313 -7.46 7.60 -4.19
C ASN A 313 -7.83 9.08 -4.40
N LYS A 314 -8.95 9.54 -3.83
CA LYS A 314 -9.34 10.95 -3.86
C LYS A 314 -10.17 11.34 -2.64
N VAL A 315 -9.88 12.52 -2.11
CA VAL A 315 -10.65 13.15 -1.03
C VAL A 315 -11.27 14.46 -1.56
N ASN A 316 -12.56 14.64 -1.33
CA ASN A 316 -13.23 15.90 -1.57
C ASN A 316 -13.36 16.65 -0.26
N MET A 317 -12.78 17.84 -0.23
CA MET A 317 -12.81 18.73 0.94
C MET A 317 -13.88 19.80 0.78
N LYS A 318 -14.52 20.14 1.90
CA LYS A 318 -15.36 21.34 2.02
C LYS A 318 -14.84 22.16 3.19
N ASN A 319 -14.26 23.31 2.89
CA ASN A 319 -13.42 24.04 3.82
C ASN A 319 -12.24 23.16 4.32
N ASP A 320 -12.10 23.00 5.63
CA ASP A 320 -11.08 22.19 6.31
C ASP A 320 -11.52 20.75 6.65
N ARG A 321 -12.74 20.34 6.21
CA ARG A 321 -13.33 19.04 6.54
C ARG A 321 -13.44 18.15 5.32
N ILE A 322 -13.28 16.86 5.51
CA ILE A 322 -13.57 15.86 4.48
C ILE A 322 -15.10 15.80 4.29
N GLU A 323 -15.56 15.99 3.06
CA GLU A 323 -16.97 15.81 2.65
C GLU A 323 -17.21 14.38 2.16
N SER A 324 -16.30 13.86 1.35
CA SER A 324 -16.36 12.47 0.85
C SER A 324 -14.98 11.93 0.47
N VAL A 325 -14.89 10.60 0.45
CA VAL A 325 -13.74 9.86 -0.08
C VAL A 325 -14.19 9.06 -1.30
N GLN A 326 -13.42 9.14 -2.39
CA GLN A 326 -13.64 8.30 -3.57
C GLN A 326 -12.66 7.14 -3.57
N ALA A 327 -13.16 5.98 -3.94
CA ALA A 327 -12.36 4.79 -4.12
C ALA A 327 -12.65 4.12 -5.47
N THR A 328 -11.63 3.50 -6.04
CA THR A 328 -11.68 2.80 -7.32
C THR A 328 -11.55 1.30 -7.08
N ASN A 329 -12.46 0.52 -7.65
CA ASN A 329 -12.38 -0.93 -7.60
C ASN A 329 -11.16 -1.42 -8.39
N THR A 330 -10.32 -2.23 -7.75
CA THR A 330 -9.02 -2.68 -8.27
C THR A 330 -9.11 -3.72 -9.38
N GLU A 331 -10.30 -4.21 -9.70
CA GLU A 331 -10.51 -5.20 -10.77
C GLU A 331 -11.39 -4.67 -11.91
N THR A 332 -12.36 -3.80 -11.57
CA THR A 332 -13.35 -3.32 -12.54
C THR A 332 -13.17 -1.87 -12.95
N GLY A 333 -12.36 -1.10 -12.19
CA GLY A 333 -12.22 0.34 -12.37
C GLY A 333 -13.45 1.15 -11.94
N GLU A 334 -14.49 0.52 -11.38
CA GLU A 334 -15.67 1.22 -10.84
C GLU A 334 -15.27 2.18 -9.75
N LYS A 335 -15.85 3.38 -9.76
CA LYS A 335 -15.59 4.42 -8.75
C LYS A 335 -16.80 4.67 -7.89
N LEU A 336 -16.59 4.62 -6.57
CA LEU A 336 -17.60 4.93 -5.57
C LEU A 336 -17.17 6.15 -4.74
N SER A 337 -18.15 6.96 -4.32
CA SER A 337 -17.95 8.08 -3.39
C SER A 337 -18.69 7.82 -2.09
N PHE A 338 -17.98 7.87 -0.97
CA PHE A 338 -18.50 7.62 0.37
C PHE A 338 -18.56 8.93 1.15
N SER A 339 -19.73 9.29 1.66
CA SER A 339 -19.94 10.54 2.42
C SER A 339 -20.23 10.24 3.88
N ALA A 340 -19.65 11.04 4.79
CA ALA A 340 -19.90 10.94 6.22
C ALA A 340 -19.53 12.25 6.94
N PRO A 341 -20.05 12.52 8.16
CA PRO A 341 -19.52 13.56 9.02
C PRO A 341 -18.14 13.24 9.61
N LEU A 342 -17.77 11.96 9.72
CA LEU A 342 -16.53 11.47 10.33
C LEU A 342 -15.83 10.43 9.46
N PHE A 343 -14.49 10.49 9.44
CA PHE A 343 -13.61 9.59 8.70
C PHE A 343 -12.48 9.07 9.59
N ALA A 344 -11.99 7.85 9.31
CA ALA A 344 -10.76 7.34 9.89
C ALA A 344 -9.78 6.86 8.82
N ASP A 345 -8.55 7.34 8.91
CA ASP A 345 -7.42 6.81 8.13
C ASP A 345 -6.79 5.65 8.90
N CYS A 346 -7.06 4.43 8.43
CA CYS A 346 -6.49 3.18 8.91
C CYS A 346 -5.65 2.48 7.81
N THR A 347 -5.22 3.24 6.80
CA THR A 347 -4.44 2.74 5.65
C THR A 347 -3.04 2.30 6.06
N GLY A 348 -2.53 2.85 7.16
CA GLY A 348 -1.16 2.67 7.64
C GLY A 348 -0.13 3.52 6.89
N ASP A 349 -0.46 4.05 5.72
CA ASP A 349 0.39 4.94 4.91
C ASP A 349 -0.07 6.41 4.98
N ALA A 350 -1.08 6.70 5.81
CA ALA A 350 -1.68 8.03 5.95
C ALA A 350 -2.31 8.56 4.64
N THR A 351 -2.75 7.68 3.75
CA THR A 351 -3.24 8.03 2.40
C THR A 351 -4.35 9.07 2.45
N ILE A 352 -5.36 8.87 3.32
CA ILE A 352 -6.50 9.80 3.42
C ILE A 352 -6.08 11.12 4.03
N GLY A 353 -5.23 11.09 5.07
CA GLY A 353 -4.70 12.29 5.69
C GLY A 353 -3.92 13.16 4.68
N VAL A 354 -3.02 12.55 3.92
CA VAL A 354 -2.22 13.24 2.89
C VAL A 354 -3.12 13.83 1.80
N LEU A 355 -4.08 13.06 1.29
CA LEU A 355 -5.03 13.52 0.28
C LEU A 355 -5.95 14.65 0.79
N ALA A 356 -6.21 14.69 2.11
CA ALA A 356 -6.99 15.74 2.76
C ALA A 356 -6.15 16.97 3.16
N GLY A 357 -4.84 16.98 2.92
CA GLY A 357 -3.94 18.05 3.35
C GLY A 357 -3.66 18.07 4.86
N ALA A 358 -3.79 16.93 5.53
CA ALA A 358 -3.37 16.79 6.92
C ALA A 358 -1.85 16.91 7.06
N LYS A 359 -1.40 17.50 8.16
CA LYS A 359 0.03 17.55 8.49
C LYS A 359 0.55 16.14 8.77
N PHE A 360 1.77 15.84 8.31
CA PHE A 360 2.42 14.55 8.55
C PHE A 360 3.94 14.71 8.71
N MET A 361 4.55 13.68 9.25
CA MET A 361 5.99 13.50 9.41
C MET A 361 6.44 12.23 8.67
N THR A 362 7.69 12.18 8.24
CA THR A 362 8.33 11.02 7.61
C THR A 362 9.82 10.99 7.99
N GLY A 363 10.47 9.83 7.88
CA GLY A 363 11.88 9.71 8.29
C GLY A 363 12.07 9.80 9.80
N ARG A 364 13.32 10.10 10.25
CA ARG A 364 13.67 10.24 11.64
C ARG A 364 13.85 11.70 12.02
N GLU A 365 13.22 12.12 13.09
CA GLU A 365 13.43 13.42 13.71
C GLU A 365 14.82 13.46 14.38
N ASN A 366 15.42 14.65 14.49
CA ASN A 366 16.65 14.81 15.24
C ASN A 366 16.42 14.74 16.77
N SER A 367 17.43 14.32 17.51
CA SER A 367 17.34 14.10 18.96
C SER A 367 16.93 15.33 19.76
N LYS A 368 17.21 16.54 19.26
CA LYS A 368 16.90 17.80 19.95
C LYS A 368 15.45 18.21 19.78
N GLU A 369 14.78 17.80 18.69
CA GLU A 369 13.40 18.19 18.38
C GLU A 369 12.42 17.71 19.46
N PHE A 370 12.57 16.45 19.88
CA PHE A 370 11.71 15.85 20.90
C PHE A 370 12.45 15.43 22.18
N GLY A 371 13.77 15.67 22.27
CA GLY A 371 14.58 15.25 23.40
C GLY A 371 14.77 13.73 23.49
N GLU A 372 14.83 13.05 22.35
CA GLU A 372 14.87 11.59 22.28
C GLU A 372 16.30 11.05 22.24
N SER A 373 16.62 10.16 23.19
CA SER A 373 17.97 9.61 23.34
C SER A 373 18.36 8.61 22.26
N THR A 374 17.37 8.04 21.56
CA THR A 374 17.57 7.02 20.53
C THR A 374 17.46 7.61 19.11
N ALA A 375 17.02 8.88 19.00
CA ALA A 375 16.97 9.58 17.72
C ALA A 375 18.38 10.01 17.25
N PRO A 376 18.62 10.20 15.94
CA PRO A 376 19.89 10.68 15.41
C PRO A 376 20.17 12.13 15.79
N GLU A 377 21.43 12.57 15.70
CA GLU A 377 21.80 13.97 15.95
C GLU A 377 21.20 14.92 14.91
N GLU A 378 21.08 14.49 13.66
CA GLU A 378 20.44 15.20 12.55
C GLU A 378 19.29 14.37 12.00
N ALA A 379 18.22 15.04 11.59
CA ALA A 379 17.07 14.39 10.96
C ALA A 379 17.47 13.78 9.61
N ASP A 380 16.87 12.65 9.25
CA ASP A 380 17.10 11.97 7.99
C ASP A 380 15.83 11.27 7.46
N ASP A 381 15.92 10.72 6.24
CA ASP A 381 14.81 10.03 5.59
C ASP A 381 14.72 8.53 5.94
N LEU A 382 15.53 8.04 6.90
CA LEU A 382 15.52 6.63 7.27
C LEU A 382 14.19 6.24 7.91
N THR A 383 13.59 5.19 7.40
CA THR A 383 12.38 4.54 7.94
C THR A 383 12.67 3.08 8.23
N MET A 384 11.87 2.44 9.06
CA MET A 384 11.86 0.98 9.12
C MET A 384 11.35 0.44 7.78
N GLY A 385 12.10 -0.45 7.15
CA GLY A 385 11.84 -0.94 5.81
C GLY A 385 10.68 -1.92 5.71
N SER A 386 10.52 -2.47 4.51
CA SER A 386 9.47 -3.45 4.19
C SER A 386 10.03 -4.84 3.98
N SER A 387 9.26 -5.88 4.31
CA SER A 387 9.66 -7.28 4.17
C SER A 387 8.84 -8.02 3.13
N VAL A 388 9.53 -8.67 2.19
CA VAL A 388 8.97 -9.73 1.35
C VAL A 388 9.20 -11.05 2.09
N GLN A 389 8.17 -11.55 2.76
CA GLN A 389 8.26 -12.80 3.49
C GLN A 389 8.16 -14.00 2.55
N TRP A 390 8.76 -15.13 2.94
CA TRP A 390 8.74 -16.34 2.14
C TRP A 390 9.01 -17.58 3.00
N PHE A 391 8.62 -18.74 2.51
CA PHE A 391 9.05 -20.03 3.07
C PHE A 391 9.10 -21.13 2.04
N ALA A 392 9.95 -22.12 2.32
CA ALA A 392 10.05 -23.37 1.60
C ALA A 392 9.44 -24.51 2.43
N GLU A 393 9.05 -25.57 1.75
CA GLU A 393 8.56 -26.80 2.37
C GLU A 393 9.34 -28.02 1.86
N ASP A 394 9.39 -29.07 2.70
CA ASP A 394 9.97 -30.37 2.34
C ASP A 394 9.09 -31.12 1.35
N LYS A 395 9.71 -31.76 0.38
CA LYS A 395 9.10 -32.67 -0.58
C LYS A 395 9.69 -34.07 -0.43
N ALA A 396 8.92 -35.07 -0.83
CA ALA A 396 9.38 -36.46 -0.82
C ALA A 396 10.56 -36.72 -1.78
N GLN A 397 10.60 -35.98 -2.90
CA GLN A 397 11.61 -36.11 -3.95
C GLN A 397 12.35 -34.78 -4.16
N ALA A 398 13.50 -34.87 -4.84
CA ALA A 398 14.24 -33.68 -5.27
C ALA A 398 13.39 -32.79 -6.16
N VAL A 399 13.43 -31.49 -5.90
CA VAL A 399 12.71 -30.46 -6.67
C VAL A 399 13.73 -29.48 -7.22
N PRO A 400 13.90 -29.38 -8.54
CA PRO A 400 14.81 -28.42 -9.14
C PRO A 400 14.30 -26.98 -8.94
N PHE A 401 15.22 -26.03 -9.01
CA PHE A 401 14.91 -24.61 -9.13
C PHE A 401 15.80 -24.02 -10.25
N PRO A 402 15.29 -23.13 -11.10
CA PRO A 402 16.07 -22.56 -12.19
C PRO A 402 17.37 -21.88 -11.71
N ASP A 403 18.47 -22.12 -12.43
CA ASP A 403 19.69 -21.32 -12.28
C ASP A 403 19.48 -19.98 -13.00
N ILE A 404 19.02 -18.97 -12.25
CA ILE A 404 18.60 -17.68 -12.79
C ILE A 404 19.79 -16.79 -13.13
N LYS A 405 19.84 -16.26 -14.38
CA LYS A 405 20.93 -15.42 -14.86
C LYS A 405 20.83 -13.96 -14.41
N TRP A 406 19.64 -13.51 -14.08
CA TRP A 406 19.34 -12.17 -13.57
C TRP A 406 19.52 -12.04 -12.05
N ALA A 407 20.08 -13.05 -11.39
CA ALA A 407 20.35 -13.04 -9.95
C ALA A 407 21.39 -11.99 -9.56
N LEU A 408 21.27 -11.47 -8.34
CA LEU A 408 22.37 -10.78 -7.69
C LEU A 408 23.58 -11.73 -7.55
N ALA A 409 24.79 -11.18 -7.57
CA ALA A 409 26.02 -11.96 -7.39
C ALA A 409 26.12 -12.48 -5.95
N TRP A 410 25.87 -13.78 -5.76
CA TRP A 410 25.96 -14.50 -4.49
C TRP A 410 27.18 -15.39 -4.45
N ASP A 411 27.71 -15.58 -3.24
CA ASP A 411 28.74 -16.54 -2.88
C ASP A 411 28.45 -17.11 -1.47
N GLU A 412 29.23 -18.08 -1.01
CA GLU A 412 29.02 -18.70 0.31
C GLU A 412 29.11 -17.71 1.48
N GLY A 413 29.85 -16.62 1.35
CA GLY A 413 29.98 -15.57 2.37
C GLY A 413 28.75 -14.65 2.45
N LYS A 414 27.98 -14.59 1.38
CA LYS A 414 26.77 -13.77 1.25
C LYS A 414 25.49 -14.57 1.45
N ALA A 415 25.51 -15.88 1.21
CA ALA A 415 24.33 -16.73 1.22
C ALA A 415 23.72 -16.86 2.62
N GLU A 416 22.40 -16.77 2.66
CA GLU A 416 21.60 -17.02 3.86
C GLU A 416 21.02 -18.43 3.78
N HIS A 417 21.58 -19.38 4.54
CA HIS A 417 21.19 -20.81 4.53
C HIS A 417 19.88 -21.03 5.29
N LEU A 418 18.79 -20.45 4.81
CA LEU A 418 17.46 -20.42 5.41
C LEU A 418 16.44 -21.08 4.49
N THR A 419 15.39 -21.65 5.08
CA THR A 419 14.19 -22.15 4.38
C THR A 419 12.98 -21.24 4.60
N ARG A 420 13.18 -20.11 5.27
CA ARG A 420 12.16 -19.10 5.56
C ARG A 420 12.82 -17.75 5.74
N GLY A 421 12.26 -16.75 5.08
CA GLY A 421 12.59 -15.34 5.31
C GLY A 421 11.69 -14.77 6.39
N ASP A 422 12.32 -14.25 7.45
CA ASP A 422 11.62 -13.67 8.59
C ASP A 422 11.65 -12.12 8.53
N TRP A 423 11.25 -11.48 9.62
CA TRP A 423 11.11 -10.04 9.76
C TRP A 423 12.41 -9.25 9.50
N ASN A 424 13.59 -9.83 9.68
CA ASN A 424 14.88 -9.16 9.49
C ASN A 424 15.34 -9.07 8.02
N TRP A 425 14.61 -9.67 7.07
CA TRP A 425 14.80 -9.42 5.64
C TRP A 425 13.97 -8.18 5.26
N GLU A 426 14.65 -7.05 5.21
CA GLU A 426 14.03 -5.73 5.18
C GLU A 426 14.70 -4.84 4.15
N THR A 427 13.93 -4.31 3.21
CA THR A 427 14.41 -3.50 2.10
C THR A 427 13.85 -2.08 2.16
N GLY A 428 14.56 -1.13 1.54
CA GLY A 428 14.09 0.23 1.32
C GLY A 428 14.05 1.13 2.56
N MET A 429 14.94 0.93 3.53
CA MET A 429 14.96 1.72 4.76
C MET A 429 15.22 3.22 4.54
N GLY A 430 15.92 3.62 3.48
CA GLY A 430 16.17 5.03 3.11
C GLY A 430 15.34 5.51 1.92
N LEU A 431 14.23 4.84 1.59
CA LEU A 431 13.39 5.16 0.45
C LEU A 431 11.96 5.52 0.89
N ASP A 432 11.28 6.38 0.13
CA ASP A 432 9.86 6.68 0.37
C ASP A 432 9.02 5.41 0.21
N GLN A 433 8.40 4.97 1.31
CA GLN A 433 7.62 3.72 1.40
C GLN A 433 6.29 3.77 0.62
N VAL A 434 5.98 4.88 -0.05
CA VAL A 434 4.81 5.03 -0.94
C VAL A 434 5.29 5.26 -2.37
N ALA A 435 6.09 6.31 -2.60
CA ALA A 435 6.50 6.71 -3.95
C ALA A 435 7.43 5.68 -4.62
N GLU A 436 8.30 5.00 -3.84
CA GLU A 436 9.25 4.02 -4.36
C GLU A 436 8.90 2.57 -3.97
N PHE A 437 7.67 2.33 -3.53
CA PHE A 437 7.31 1.04 -2.93
C PHE A 437 7.41 -0.14 -3.90
N GLU A 438 7.14 0.05 -5.20
CA GLU A 438 7.36 -1.00 -6.21
C GLU A 438 8.84 -1.42 -6.27
N ARG A 439 9.74 -0.44 -6.30
CA ARG A 439 11.20 -0.68 -6.26
C ARG A 439 11.61 -1.42 -4.99
N ILE A 440 11.07 -1.04 -3.84
CA ILE A 440 11.37 -1.65 -2.53
C ILE A 440 10.93 -3.12 -2.52
N ARG A 441 9.69 -3.40 -2.95
CA ARG A 441 9.14 -4.74 -3.04
C ARG A 441 9.90 -5.61 -4.04
N ASP A 442 10.20 -5.08 -5.21
CA ASP A 442 10.90 -5.80 -6.27
C ASP A 442 12.30 -6.19 -5.85
N TYR A 443 13.00 -5.30 -5.14
CA TYR A 443 14.30 -5.65 -4.60
C TYR A 443 14.19 -6.80 -3.58
N GLY A 444 13.19 -6.81 -2.73
CA GLY A 444 12.91 -7.93 -1.83
C GLY A 444 12.67 -9.26 -2.57
N LEU A 445 11.91 -9.24 -3.66
CA LEU A 445 11.71 -10.42 -4.53
C LEU A 445 13.02 -10.88 -5.17
N LEU A 446 13.82 -9.94 -5.68
CA LEU A 446 15.12 -10.23 -6.29
C LEU A 446 16.06 -10.91 -5.30
N VAL A 447 16.13 -10.43 -4.06
CA VAL A 447 16.93 -11.02 -2.98
C VAL A 447 16.49 -12.47 -2.70
N VAL A 448 15.17 -12.68 -2.53
CA VAL A 448 14.63 -14.02 -2.24
C VAL A 448 15.01 -15.02 -3.35
N TYR A 449 14.73 -14.66 -4.60
CA TYR A 449 15.00 -15.58 -5.73
C TYR A 449 16.49 -15.79 -5.97
N SER A 450 17.32 -14.75 -5.81
CA SER A 450 18.77 -14.85 -5.97
C SER A 450 19.38 -15.79 -4.92
N ASN A 451 19.04 -15.60 -3.64
CA ASN A 451 19.51 -16.46 -2.57
C ASN A 451 19.04 -17.92 -2.77
N TRP A 452 17.76 -18.11 -3.11
CA TRP A 452 17.21 -19.44 -3.31
C TRP A 452 17.84 -20.17 -4.50
N SER A 453 18.07 -19.46 -5.62
CA SER A 453 18.79 -20.03 -6.78
C SER A 453 20.20 -20.45 -6.42
N PHE A 454 20.94 -19.62 -5.66
CA PHE A 454 22.27 -19.95 -5.18
C PHE A 454 22.27 -21.21 -4.30
N LEU A 455 21.38 -21.27 -3.30
CA LEU A 455 21.27 -22.41 -2.38
C LEU A 455 20.97 -23.73 -3.10
N LYS A 456 20.15 -23.69 -4.14
CA LYS A 456 19.73 -24.86 -4.92
C LYS A 456 20.80 -25.35 -5.90
N ASN A 457 21.58 -24.43 -6.50
CA ASN A 457 22.42 -24.77 -7.65
C ASN A 457 23.92 -24.67 -7.35
N HIS A 458 24.36 -23.74 -6.52
CA HIS A 458 25.77 -23.36 -6.39
C HIS A 458 26.37 -23.57 -4.99
N SER A 459 25.55 -23.51 -3.93
CA SER A 459 26.05 -23.66 -2.55
C SER A 459 26.73 -25.01 -2.33
N SER A 460 27.79 -25.00 -1.57
CA SER A 460 28.44 -26.22 -1.06
C SER A 460 27.49 -27.10 -0.23
N GLY A 461 26.47 -26.44 0.39
CA GLY A 461 25.40 -27.06 1.17
C GLY A 461 24.16 -27.47 0.35
N LYS A 462 24.17 -27.39 -0.98
CA LYS A 462 22.98 -27.58 -1.84
C LYS A 462 22.22 -28.89 -1.61
N ALA A 463 22.89 -29.94 -1.18
CA ALA A 463 22.24 -31.23 -0.85
C ALA A 463 21.17 -31.09 0.25
N LYS A 464 21.32 -30.12 1.18
CA LYS A 464 20.32 -29.82 2.23
C LYS A 464 19.04 -29.22 1.66
N PHE A 465 19.14 -28.56 0.50
CA PHE A 465 18.02 -27.86 -0.15
C PHE A 465 17.43 -28.67 -1.32
N GLU A 466 18.01 -29.84 -1.66
CA GLU A 466 17.58 -30.63 -2.81
C GLU A 466 16.08 -30.94 -2.82
N LYS A 467 15.53 -31.34 -1.67
CA LYS A 467 14.10 -31.65 -1.48
C LYS A 467 13.25 -30.45 -1.02
N GLN A 468 13.85 -29.26 -0.89
CA GLN A 468 13.13 -28.05 -0.51
C GLN A 468 12.53 -27.37 -1.74
N GLN A 469 11.26 -26.93 -1.65
CA GLN A 469 10.58 -26.14 -2.67
C GLN A 469 10.11 -24.83 -2.08
N LEU A 470 10.31 -23.70 -2.78
CA LEU A 470 9.62 -22.47 -2.44
C LEU A 470 8.12 -22.72 -2.51
N LYS A 471 7.44 -22.59 -1.36
CA LYS A 471 6.00 -22.81 -1.25
C LYS A 471 5.24 -21.51 -1.41
N TRP A 472 5.80 -20.45 -0.90
CA TRP A 472 5.18 -19.14 -0.93
C TRP A 472 6.24 -18.04 -0.78
N VAL A 473 6.07 -16.99 -1.57
CA VAL A 473 6.79 -15.72 -1.48
C VAL A 473 5.72 -14.63 -1.48
N ALA A 474 5.81 -13.66 -0.58
CA ALA A 474 4.87 -12.56 -0.54
C ALA A 474 5.06 -11.64 -1.75
N TYR A 475 4.05 -11.45 -2.56
CA TYR A 475 4.06 -10.37 -3.56
C TYR A 475 3.55 -9.05 -2.97
N ILE A 476 2.81 -9.11 -1.85
CA ILE A 476 2.47 -7.94 -1.04
C ILE A 476 3.48 -7.83 0.10
N ALA A 477 4.32 -6.78 0.04
CA ALA A 477 5.32 -6.57 1.07
C ALA A 477 4.73 -5.98 2.35
N GLY A 478 5.18 -6.47 3.50
CA GLY A 478 4.76 -6.00 4.81
C GLY A 478 5.51 -4.73 5.21
N LYS A 479 4.81 -3.60 5.28
CA LYS A 479 5.35 -2.30 5.72
C LYS A 479 5.33 -2.18 7.24
N ARG A 480 6.37 -1.57 7.82
CA ARG A 480 6.45 -1.23 9.24
C ARG A 480 6.22 0.24 9.51
N GLU A 481 6.67 1.09 8.62
CA GLU A 481 6.61 2.53 8.72
C GLU A 481 6.29 3.15 7.36
N SER A 482 5.74 4.35 7.38
CA SER A 482 5.51 5.23 6.26
C SER A 482 5.29 6.65 6.81
N LYS A 483 4.29 7.38 6.33
CA LYS A 483 3.93 8.69 6.85
C LYS A 483 3.17 8.58 8.18
N ARG A 484 3.44 9.50 9.12
CA ARG A 484 2.79 9.61 10.44
C ARG A 484 2.06 10.94 10.50
N LEU A 485 0.74 10.90 10.68
CA LEU A 485 -0.09 12.11 10.74
C LEU A 485 0.18 12.87 12.06
N VAL A 486 0.08 14.19 12.00
CA VAL A 486 0.24 15.05 13.18
C VAL A 486 -1.11 15.27 13.85
N GLY A 487 -1.21 14.87 15.12
CA GLY A 487 -2.33 15.14 16.03
C GLY A 487 -2.11 16.37 16.90
N ASP A 488 -3.00 16.57 17.85
CA ASP A 488 -2.81 17.63 18.86
C ASP A 488 -1.71 17.30 19.88
N TYR A 489 -1.25 16.07 19.88
CA TYR A 489 -0.09 15.61 20.62
C TYR A 489 0.73 14.65 19.76
N ILE A 490 2.06 14.73 19.85
CA ILE A 490 2.99 13.78 19.24
C ILE A 490 3.58 12.94 20.38
N LEU A 491 3.27 11.65 20.41
CA LEU A 491 3.86 10.71 21.38
C LEU A 491 5.35 10.55 21.10
N ARG A 492 6.17 10.60 22.12
CA ARG A 492 7.63 10.56 22.01
C ARG A 492 8.27 9.58 23.01
N GLU A 493 9.56 9.29 22.83
CA GLU A 493 10.34 8.38 23.68
C GLU A 493 10.27 8.74 25.16
N SER A 494 10.41 10.03 25.51
CA SER A 494 10.42 10.49 26.90
C SER A 494 9.10 10.18 27.63
N ASP A 495 7.95 10.30 26.96
CA ASP A 495 6.65 9.93 27.55
C ASP A 495 6.62 8.45 27.98
N LEU A 496 7.19 7.59 27.15
CA LEU A 496 7.23 6.14 27.36
C LEU A 496 8.21 5.75 28.47
N ILE A 497 9.40 6.34 28.46
CA ILE A 497 10.48 6.01 29.41
C ILE A 497 10.22 6.60 30.79
N ASP A 498 9.78 7.86 30.86
CA ASP A 498 9.43 8.54 32.11
C ASP A 498 8.05 8.11 32.63
N HIS A 499 7.33 7.31 31.83
CA HIS A 499 5.98 6.87 32.11
C HIS A 499 5.02 8.04 32.42
N LYS A 500 5.09 9.09 31.62
CA LYS A 500 4.25 10.30 31.77
C LYS A 500 2.86 10.06 31.23
N VAL A 501 1.98 9.54 32.09
CA VAL A 501 0.58 9.24 31.72
C VAL A 501 -0.24 10.53 31.68
N TYR A 502 -1.02 10.71 30.59
CA TYR A 502 -1.91 11.84 30.40
C TYR A 502 -3.37 11.48 30.77
N PRO A 503 -4.18 12.49 31.20
CA PRO A 503 -5.59 12.26 31.53
C PRO A 503 -6.43 11.66 30.41
N ASP A 504 -6.00 11.89 29.15
CA ASP A 504 -6.63 11.39 27.93
C ASP A 504 -5.97 10.08 27.41
N GLY A 505 -5.30 9.32 28.27
CA GLY A 505 -4.76 8.01 27.93
C GLY A 505 -5.84 7.02 27.48
N THR A 506 -5.54 6.28 26.39
CA THR A 506 -6.45 5.34 25.73
C THR A 506 -5.86 3.93 25.65
N ALA A 507 -5.80 3.35 24.43
CA ALA A 507 -5.27 2.02 24.18
C ALA A 507 -3.83 1.88 24.71
N PRO A 508 -3.54 0.90 25.58
CA PRO A 508 -2.18 0.72 26.10
C PRO A 508 -1.30 0.01 25.06
N THR A 509 -0.14 0.59 24.77
CA THR A 509 0.94 -0.15 24.11
C THR A 509 1.73 -0.94 25.12
N SER A 510 2.25 -2.10 24.71
CA SER A 510 2.97 -3.04 25.57
C SER A 510 4.17 -3.68 24.89
N TRP A 511 4.55 -3.20 23.72
CA TRP A 511 5.73 -3.67 23.03
C TRP A 511 6.95 -2.87 23.50
N THR A 512 8.14 -3.39 23.33
CA THR A 512 9.37 -2.60 23.50
C THR A 512 9.39 -1.49 22.43
N ILE A 513 10.11 -0.40 22.65
CA ILE A 513 10.54 0.46 21.55
C ILE A 513 11.46 -0.42 20.70
N ASP A 514 11.02 -0.77 19.51
CA ASP A 514 11.62 -1.75 18.61
C ASP A 514 11.95 -1.05 17.30
N LEU A 515 13.20 -0.58 17.20
CA LEU A 515 13.70 0.17 16.05
C LEU A 515 14.57 -0.72 15.19
N HIS A 516 14.37 -0.62 13.88
CA HIS A 516 15.12 -1.40 12.89
C HIS A 516 16.09 -0.50 12.14
N TYR A 517 17.33 -0.96 12.05
CA TYR A 517 18.41 -0.26 11.36
C TYR A 517 19.04 -1.21 10.34
N PRO A 518 19.69 -0.68 9.27
CA PRO A 518 20.49 -1.51 8.38
C PRO A 518 21.52 -2.33 9.17
N ASP A 519 21.59 -3.64 8.89
CA ASP A 519 22.59 -4.53 9.50
C ASP A 519 23.99 -4.13 8.96
N PRO A 520 24.94 -3.69 9.81
CA PRO A 520 26.27 -3.28 9.37
C PRO A 520 27.05 -4.35 8.61
N LYS A 521 26.83 -5.63 8.94
CA LYS A 521 27.43 -6.75 8.21
C LYS A 521 26.83 -6.87 6.82
N ASN A 522 25.51 -6.74 6.71
CA ASN A 522 24.81 -6.79 5.42
C ASN A 522 25.17 -5.56 4.56
N THR A 523 25.25 -4.36 5.14
CA THR A 523 25.69 -3.13 4.45
C THR A 523 27.09 -3.30 3.88
N LYS A 524 28.02 -3.92 4.61
CA LYS A 524 29.38 -4.19 4.11
C LYS A 524 29.40 -5.15 2.92
N LEU A 525 28.52 -6.17 2.92
CA LEU A 525 28.43 -7.17 1.85
C LEU A 525 27.65 -6.67 0.63
N PHE A 526 26.70 -5.76 0.83
CA PHE A 526 25.78 -5.24 -0.19
C PHE A 526 25.64 -3.71 -0.07
N PRO A 527 26.73 -2.92 -0.27
CA PRO A 527 26.68 -1.48 -0.09
C PRO A 527 25.67 -0.82 -1.01
N GLY A 528 24.72 -0.04 -0.43
CA GLY A 528 23.60 0.60 -1.16
C GLY A 528 22.54 -0.36 -1.68
N LYS A 529 22.63 -1.64 -1.29
CA LYS A 529 21.71 -2.73 -1.66
C LYS A 529 21.41 -3.62 -0.47
N GLU A 530 21.30 -3.02 0.71
CA GLU A 530 21.02 -3.72 1.96
C GLU A 530 19.61 -4.34 1.93
N PHE A 531 19.48 -5.53 2.49
CA PHE A 531 18.21 -6.24 2.61
C PHE A 531 17.98 -6.85 3.99
N LYS A 532 18.86 -6.56 4.95
CA LYS A 532 18.72 -7.04 6.33
C LYS A 532 18.77 -5.90 7.32
N SER A 533 17.98 -6.04 8.36
CA SER A 533 17.97 -5.17 9.51
C SER A 533 18.43 -5.87 10.77
N ILE A 534 18.93 -5.08 11.72
CA ILE A 534 19.03 -5.43 13.12
C ILE A 534 17.97 -4.65 13.90
N ALA A 535 17.48 -5.24 14.99
CA ALA A 535 16.55 -4.57 15.89
C ALA A 535 17.24 -4.10 17.16
N VAL A 536 16.91 -2.88 17.58
CA VAL A 536 17.30 -2.32 18.88
C VAL A 536 16.06 -2.23 19.76
N HIS A 537 16.08 -2.91 20.89
CA HIS A 537 14.94 -3.00 21.80
C HIS A 537 15.18 -2.22 23.09
N LYS A 538 14.23 -1.32 23.42
CA LYS A 538 14.20 -0.62 24.72
C LYS A 538 12.89 -0.96 25.44
N PRO A 539 12.91 -1.75 26.52
CA PRO A 539 11.70 -2.15 27.25
C PRO A 539 11.00 -0.94 27.87
N ILE A 540 9.67 -0.99 27.88
CA ILE A 540 8.81 0.02 28.52
C ILE A 540 7.84 -0.64 29.50
N ILE A 541 7.30 0.14 30.41
CA ILE A 541 6.07 -0.19 31.13
C ILE A 541 4.90 -0.02 30.18
N PRO A 542 3.86 -0.89 30.17
CA PRO A 542 2.68 -0.67 29.34
C PRO A 542 2.14 0.75 29.51
N TYR A 543 1.89 1.43 28.38
CA TYR A 543 1.66 2.86 28.34
C TYR A 543 0.38 3.22 27.58
N PRO A 544 -0.59 3.92 28.20
CA PRO A 544 -1.83 4.35 27.53
C PRO A 544 -1.57 5.52 26.59
N ILE A 545 -1.79 5.29 25.30
CA ILE A 545 -1.58 6.28 24.22
C ILE A 545 -2.57 7.43 24.39
N PRO A 546 -2.14 8.72 24.40
CA PRO A 546 -3.05 9.85 24.48
C PRO A 546 -4.05 9.91 23.33
N PHE A 547 -5.32 10.20 23.60
CA PHE A 547 -6.36 10.31 22.57
C PHE A 547 -6.00 11.37 21.51
N ARG A 548 -5.31 12.44 21.91
CA ARG A 548 -4.81 13.49 21.01
C ARG A 548 -3.83 13.01 19.95
N CYS A 549 -3.31 11.78 20.04
CA CYS A 549 -2.51 11.13 19.01
C CYS A 549 -3.37 10.42 17.95
N LEU A 550 -4.70 10.30 18.14
CA LEU A 550 -5.59 9.49 17.31
C LEU A 550 -6.53 10.33 16.42
N TYR A 551 -6.31 11.64 16.31
CA TYR A 551 -7.04 12.50 15.38
C TYR A 551 -6.13 13.59 14.81
N SER A 552 -6.47 14.10 13.62
CA SER A 552 -5.68 15.09 12.90
C SER A 552 -5.75 16.47 13.56
N GLN A 553 -4.60 17.16 13.60
CA GLN A 553 -4.48 18.52 14.13
C GLN A 553 -5.25 19.54 13.28
N ASN A 554 -5.26 19.39 11.95
CA ASN A 554 -5.77 20.40 11.03
C ASN A 554 -6.93 19.92 10.12
N VAL A 555 -7.34 18.66 10.20
CA VAL A 555 -8.54 18.13 9.53
C VAL A 555 -9.52 17.66 10.60
N PRO A 556 -10.50 18.52 11.00
CA PRO A 556 -11.26 18.33 12.23
C PRO A 556 -12.08 17.04 12.33
N ASN A 557 -12.50 16.46 11.21
CA ASN A 557 -13.31 15.26 11.16
C ASN A 557 -12.53 14.00 10.72
N LEU A 558 -11.19 14.03 10.81
CA LEU A 558 -10.33 12.91 10.50
C LEU A 558 -9.72 12.34 11.79
N MET A 559 -10.02 11.09 12.07
CA MET A 559 -9.34 10.24 13.06
C MET A 559 -8.33 9.31 12.37
N MET A 560 -7.46 8.69 13.14
CA MET A 560 -6.45 7.77 12.65
C MET A 560 -6.17 6.64 13.64
N ALA A 561 -5.97 5.43 13.13
CA ALA A 561 -5.54 4.29 13.93
C ALA A 561 -4.61 3.40 13.10
N GLY A 562 -3.53 2.95 13.70
CA GLY A 562 -2.52 2.16 13.01
C GLY A 562 -1.12 2.70 13.24
N ARG A 563 -0.19 2.40 12.33
CA ARG A 563 1.18 2.92 12.37
C ARG A 563 1.30 4.39 11.93
N ASN A 564 0.24 4.95 11.39
CA ASN A 564 0.15 6.33 10.88
C ASN A 564 -0.40 7.34 11.88
N ILE A 565 -0.49 7.00 13.17
CA ILE A 565 -0.91 7.93 14.23
C ILE A 565 0.17 8.97 14.54
N SER A 566 -0.14 9.92 15.44
CA SER A 566 0.76 11.02 15.79
C SER A 566 1.83 10.59 16.79
N VAL A 567 2.96 10.17 16.26
CA VAL A 567 4.12 9.66 17.04
C VAL A 567 5.43 10.05 16.39
N SER A 568 6.51 10.19 17.17
CA SER A 568 7.87 10.26 16.63
C SER A 568 8.28 8.92 16.02
N HIS A 569 9.36 8.91 15.21
CA HIS A 569 9.94 7.65 14.69
C HIS A 569 10.28 6.69 15.83
N VAL A 570 10.85 7.19 16.91
CA VAL A 570 11.26 6.36 18.06
C VAL A 570 10.04 5.76 18.76
N ALA A 571 9.04 6.57 19.08
CA ALA A 571 7.83 6.08 19.75
C ALA A 571 6.99 5.14 18.85
N LEU A 572 7.10 5.26 17.53
CA LEU A 572 6.46 4.33 16.60
C LEU A 572 6.89 2.88 16.85
N GLY A 573 8.14 2.66 17.26
CA GLY A 573 8.67 1.33 17.55
C GLY A 573 7.82 0.49 18.49
N THR A 574 7.12 1.11 19.44
CA THR A 574 6.23 0.38 20.38
C THR A 574 4.78 0.31 19.91
N VAL A 575 4.26 1.34 19.22
CA VAL A 575 2.82 1.45 18.95
C VAL A 575 2.36 0.72 17.69
N ARG A 576 3.29 0.39 16.77
CA ARG A 576 2.99 -0.20 15.46
C ARG A 576 2.54 -1.66 15.48
N VAL A 577 2.70 -2.38 16.59
CA VAL A 577 2.33 -3.80 16.68
C VAL A 577 0.81 -3.99 16.65
N MET A 578 0.37 -5.06 16.00
CA MET A 578 -1.01 -5.14 15.53
C MET A 578 -2.08 -5.34 16.63
N ARG A 579 -1.75 -5.86 17.80
CA ARG A 579 -2.69 -5.86 18.92
C ARG A 579 -2.92 -4.45 19.47
N THR A 580 -1.86 -3.64 19.57
CA THR A 580 -1.97 -2.23 19.95
C THR A 580 -2.77 -1.44 18.92
N THR A 581 -2.47 -1.61 17.62
CA THR A 581 -3.22 -0.90 16.57
C THR A 581 -4.69 -1.34 16.50
N GLY A 582 -5.00 -2.60 16.79
CA GLY A 582 -6.38 -3.08 16.90
C GLY A 582 -7.15 -2.42 18.05
N MET A 583 -6.51 -2.28 19.23
CA MET A 583 -7.09 -1.54 20.35
C MET A 583 -7.27 -0.05 20.05
N MET A 584 -6.32 0.60 19.35
CA MET A 584 -6.51 1.98 18.88
C MET A 584 -7.73 2.09 17.96
N GLY A 585 -7.90 1.13 17.05
CA GLY A 585 -9.09 1.06 16.19
C GLY A 585 -10.37 0.97 17.02
N GLU A 586 -10.42 0.10 18.02
CA GLU A 586 -11.55 -0.03 18.92
C GLU A 586 -11.89 1.32 19.59
N VAL A 587 -10.87 2.04 20.07
CA VAL A 587 -11.03 3.39 20.66
C VAL A 587 -11.55 4.40 19.64
N VAL A 588 -11.03 4.41 18.42
CA VAL A 588 -11.46 5.32 17.34
C VAL A 588 -12.93 5.09 16.98
N GLY A 589 -13.38 3.82 16.93
CA GLY A 589 -14.78 3.49 16.74
C GLY A 589 -15.68 3.97 17.89
N MET A 590 -15.21 3.84 19.14
CA MET A 590 -15.89 4.39 20.33
C MET A 590 -15.96 5.92 20.26
N ALA A 591 -14.86 6.59 19.93
CA ALA A 591 -14.80 8.05 19.81
C ALA A 591 -15.78 8.55 18.74
N ALA A 592 -15.90 7.85 17.60
CA ALA A 592 -16.88 8.19 16.57
C ALA A 592 -18.32 8.16 17.11
N SER A 593 -18.65 7.21 18.01
CA SER A 593 -19.97 7.15 18.63
C SER A 593 -20.22 8.32 19.60
N VAL A 594 -19.20 8.74 20.34
CA VAL A 594 -19.27 9.91 21.22
C VAL A 594 -19.42 11.18 20.40
N CYS A 595 -18.68 11.32 19.29
CA CYS A 595 -18.84 12.42 18.34
C CYS A 595 -20.29 12.55 17.84
N LYS A 596 -20.88 11.43 17.39
CA LYS A 596 -22.28 11.40 16.94
C LYS A 596 -23.25 11.77 18.05
N LYS A 597 -23.09 11.18 19.25
CA LYS A 597 -23.95 11.43 20.43
C LYS A 597 -24.02 12.91 20.79
N HIS A 598 -22.88 13.60 20.73
CA HIS A 598 -22.76 15.01 21.15
C HIS A 598 -22.70 16.00 19.99
N ASN A 599 -22.87 15.54 18.74
CA ASN A 599 -22.76 16.35 17.53
C ASN A 599 -21.48 17.19 17.53
N THR A 600 -20.35 16.54 17.77
CA THR A 600 -19.02 17.18 17.90
C THR A 600 -17.98 16.44 17.05
N ASP A 601 -16.78 17.01 16.95
CA ASP A 601 -15.62 16.37 16.35
C ASP A 601 -14.71 15.69 17.41
N PRO A 602 -13.66 14.97 17.03
CA PRO A 602 -12.75 14.30 17.97
C PRO A 602 -12.12 15.25 19.00
N ARG A 603 -11.75 16.47 18.61
CA ARG A 603 -11.21 17.49 19.54
C ARG A 603 -12.24 17.89 20.58
N GLY A 604 -13.52 17.99 20.20
CA GLY A 604 -14.62 18.24 21.13
C GLY A 604 -14.84 17.06 22.09
N VAL A 605 -14.62 15.82 21.66
CA VAL A 605 -14.60 14.66 22.56
C VAL A 605 -13.48 14.80 23.59
N TYR A 606 -12.26 15.14 23.17
CA TYR A 606 -11.16 15.40 24.10
C TYR A 606 -11.49 16.50 25.10
N ALA A 607 -11.99 17.64 24.64
CA ALA A 607 -12.19 18.82 25.46
C ALA A 607 -13.35 18.70 26.46
N ASN A 608 -14.46 18.06 26.06
CA ASN A 608 -15.71 18.16 26.79
C ASN A 608 -16.38 16.81 27.13
N HIS A 609 -16.03 15.72 26.43
CA HIS A 609 -16.77 14.45 26.51
C HIS A 609 -15.85 13.24 26.69
N PHE A 610 -14.59 13.44 27.11
CA PHE A 610 -13.63 12.34 27.28
C PHE A 610 -14.08 11.30 28.29
N ASN A 611 -14.86 11.71 29.31
CA ASN A 611 -15.42 10.78 30.29
C ASN A 611 -16.37 9.76 29.64
N ASP A 612 -17.17 10.15 28.64
CA ASP A 612 -18.03 9.22 27.91
C ASP A 612 -17.19 8.17 27.15
N LEU A 613 -16.12 8.62 26.49
CA LEU A 613 -15.17 7.72 25.83
C LEU A 613 -14.51 6.77 26.85
N LYS A 614 -14.11 7.30 28.01
CA LYS A 614 -13.52 6.49 29.10
C LYS A 614 -14.46 5.37 29.56
N GLN A 615 -15.76 5.67 29.73
CA GLN A 615 -16.76 4.65 30.10
C GLN A 615 -16.91 3.56 29.03
N LEU A 616 -16.86 3.93 27.75
CA LEU A 616 -16.87 2.96 26.65
C LEU A 616 -15.61 2.08 26.66
N MET A 617 -14.43 2.64 26.87
CA MET A 617 -13.18 1.89 26.97
C MET A 617 -13.16 0.91 28.16
N LEU A 618 -13.72 1.31 29.31
CA LEU A 618 -13.89 0.42 30.46
C LEU A 618 -14.82 -0.76 30.15
N LYS A 619 -15.87 -0.53 29.37
CA LYS A 619 -16.82 -1.57 28.94
C LYS A 619 -16.25 -2.47 27.85
N GLY A 620 -15.50 -1.91 26.88
CA GLY A 620 -15.08 -2.58 25.64
C GLY A 620 -16.22 -2.81 24.66
N THR A 621 -15.90 -3.16 23.43
CA THR A 621 -16.88 -3.51 22.38
C THR A 621 -16.77 -4.97 21.93
N GLY A 622 -15.69 -5.67 22.28
CA GLY A 622 -15.52 -7.10 22.03
C GLY A 622 -16.21 -7.97 23.07
N ASN A 623 -16.41 -9.24 22.75
CA ASN A 623 -17.04 -10.22 23.65
C ASN A 623 -16.07 -10.68 24.76
N PRO A 624 -16.30 -10.32 26.03
CA PRO A 624 -15.42 -10.69 27.14
C PRO A 624 -15.50 -12.18 27.52
N GLY A 625 -16.55 -12.89 27.09
CA GLY A 625 -16.77 -14.31 27.39
C GLY A 625 -15.97 -15.28 26.51
N LEU A 626 -15.27 -14.78 25.47
CA LEU A 626 -14.48 -15.65 24.61
C LEU A 626 -13.17 -16.10 25.28
N PRO A 627 -12.72 -17.34 25.04
CA PRO A 627 -11.41 -17.80 25.49
C PRO A 627 -10.27 -16.90 25.00
N LYS A 628 -9.26 -16.68 25.83
CA LYS A 628 -8.04 -15.97 25.45
C LYS A 628 -7.15 -16.91 24.63
N ILE A 629 -7.18 -16.76 23.31
CA ILE A 629 -6.52 -17.67 22.36
C ILE A 629 -5.17 -17.15 21.87
N GLN A 630 -4.85 -15.89 22.13
CA GLN A 630 -3.65 -15.22 21.61
C GLN A 630 -2.53 -15.16 22.66
N ASN A 631 -2.08 -16.33 23.13
CA ASN A 631 -1.03 -16.46 24.17
C ASN A 631 0.39 -16.51 23.60
N TYR A 632 0.61 -15.90 22.44
CA TYR A 632 1.88 -15.89 21.71
C TYR A 632 2.34 -14.48 21.42
N ASN A 633 3.62 -14.29 21.12
CA ASN A 633 4.26 -13.03 20.70
C ASN A 633 3.86 -11.82 21.58
N MET A 634 3.96 -12.02 22.89
CA MET A 634 3.53 -11.04 23.90
C MET A 634 4.57 -9.92 24.10
N GLY A 635 5.78 -10.08 23.56
CA GLY A 635 6.90 -9.17 23.80
C GLY A 635 7.38 -9.18 25.25
N SER A 636 8.45 -8.44 25.51
CA SER A 636 8.98 -8.16 26.84
C SER A 636 8.61 -6.74 27.27
N THR A 637 8.08 -6.59 28.47
CA THR A 637 7.79 -5.28 29.08
C THR A 637 8.37 -5.23 30.47
N LEU A 638 8.68 -4.04 30.94
CA LEU A 638 8.99 -3.83 32.35
C LEU A 638 7.71 -4.06 33.17
N PRO A 639 7.82 -4.62 34.41
CA PRO A 639 6.68 -4.71 35.30
C PRO A 639 6.20 -3.30 35.66
N ALA A 640 4.88 -3.15 35.82
CA ALA A 640 4.32 -1.91 36.33
C ALA A 640 4.99 -1.56 37.68
N LYS A 641 5.38 -0.30 37.87
CA LYS A 641 5.86 0.16 39.19
C LYS A 641 4.69 -0.06 40.17
N LYS A 642 4.91 -0.82 41.22
CA LYS A 642 3.96 -0.86 42.34
C LYS A 642 3.89 0.58 42.89
N GLN A 643 2.71 1.18 42.78
CA GLN A 643 2.42 2.47 43.41
C GLN A 643 2.43 2.33 44.93
#